data_186129b70ecf093ce8c8d61f482c4d31
#
_entry.id   186129b70ecf093ce8c8d61f482c4d31
#
_cell.length_a   1.000
_cell.length_b   1.000
_cell.length_c   1.000
_cell.angle_alpha   90.00
_cell.angle_beta   90.00
_cell.angle_gamma   90.00
#
_symmetry.space_group_name_H-M   'P 1'
#
loop_
_entity.id
_entity.type
_entity.pdbx_description
1 polymer ?
#
loop_
_entity_poly.entity_id
_entity_poly.type
_entity_poly.pdbx_seq_one_letter_code
_entity_poly.pdbx_strand_id
1 'polypeptide(L)'
;MRSRLLLLSLLALPAGLRADFHAGTALVDVTPERLPVLVNGGMVSRTVDKVKTRLFARAFAFSDGRERLAIVIVDSCMLPRPLVDEAKALAAERTGIPRERILIAATHTHTAPSSMGCLGTDADPAYVPFIRGKLAEAVATAVATLAPARIGFARADAADFTALRHWIRRPDRLATDPFGNATVRANMHAARNWDDVTGEGGPEDPELSLISIQTRDGRPLAVLANFSMHYFGDSLLSADYFGLFADGLAQRLAPQGGCLTAMSHGCSGDIWRVDYRVPEKERPKPTIEQYADGLVEIAAKALAKVEHRADATLAMAERRMTLRYRTPDAQRLEWAQRVVAAMGNRLPVTQPEIYAREQLFLHERKETEIVVQALRLGDIAIATTPCETYAITGLKLKAASPLERTMVIELANGGDGYIPPVEHHLFGGYNTWAARSAGLEVSAEPRITQAAIELLEQVGGKPRRSWELPAGPAAQVILAARPAAWWRLDEFTGPLAVDATPAHRNAHYEPAVTFYLDGPRSEQFCGPGAVNRAPHFVGGRLRARLPDLGPRHTVSLWIWNGMPDGARAMAGWFYSRDHDHGLSGAGEHLGLAGQGPHAGRLVFQRGPAAETRLAGRTLVPRWTWRHVALVRDAGTARVYLDGELELEGAAAPGTVADTMFGGRSDNDSNWEGRLDEVAVFPRALDAREIRQLALR
;
A
#
# COMPACT_ATOMS: atom_id res chain seq x y z
N MET A 1 32.35 52.98 53.00
CA MET A 1 32.16 52.31 51.68
C MET A 1 32.63 50.86 51.81
N ARG A 2 31.68 49.94 51.88
CA ARG A 2 31.97 48.48 51.94
C ARG A 2 31.39 47.83 50.68
N SER A 3 32.26 47.45 49.72
CA SER A 3 31.94 46.74 48.54
C SER A 3 31.62 45.27 48.89
N ARG A 4 30.42 44.85 48.58
CA ARG A 4 30.03 43.40 48.61
C ARG A 4 30.29 42.77 47.22
N LEU A 5 31.24 41.83 47.16
CA LEU A 5 31.41 40.92 46.04
C LEU A 5 30.27 39.89 46.07
N LEU A 6 29.45 39.86 45.03
CA LEU A 6 28.52 38.75 44.77
C LEU A 6 29.31 37.68 44.03
N LEU A 7 29.48 36.52 44.66
CA LEU A 7 29.94 35.30 44.02
C LEU A 7 28.73 34.70 43.25
N LEU A 8 28.75 34.73 41.92
CA LEU A 8 27.85 33.93 41.09
C LEU A 8 28.39 32.50 41.04
N SER A 9 27.76 31.57 41.77
CA SER A 9 27.94 30.13 41.57
C SER A 9 27.22 29.68 40.31
N LEU A 10 27.98 29.43 39.23
CA LEU A 10 27.47 28.69 38.07
C LEU A 10 27.14 27.25 38.53
N LEU A 11 25.88 26.93 38.68
CA LEU A 11 25.37 25.54 38.73
C LEU A 11 25.61 24.93 37.35
N ALA A 12 26.65 24.12 37.21
CA ALA A 12 26.79 23.22 36.06
C ALA A 12 25.65 22.21 36.13
N LEU A 13 24.67 22.34 35.23
CA LEU A 13 23.69 21.32 34.97
C LEU A 13 24.45 20.04 34.58
N PRO A 14 24.15 18.86 35.19
CA PRO A 14 24.80 17.64 34.82
C PRO A 14 24.49 17.39 33.32
N ALA A 15 25.54 17.22 32.51
CA ALA A 15 25.42 16.74 31.15
C ALA A 15 24.62 15.44 31.22
N GLY A 16 23.41 15.48 30.67
CA GLY A 16 22.53 14.29 30.66
C GLY A 16 23.33 13.10 30.19
N LEU A 17 23.38 12.06 31.01
CA LEU A 17 23.97 10.77 30.66
C LEU A 17 23.40 10.35 29.30
N ARG A 18 24.21 10.46 28.24
CA ARG A 18 23.84 9.92 26.92
C ARG A 18 23.64 8.43 27.13
N ALA A 19 22.46 7.93 26.72
CA ALA A 19 22.13 6.53 26.80
C ALA A 19 23.08 5.73 25.87
N ASP A 20 23.91 4.89 26.44
CA ASP A 20 24.80 4.01 25.67
C ASP A 20 23.95 2.93 24.96
N PHE A 21 23.91 2.98 23.64
CA PHE A 21 23.18 2.00 22.85
C PHE A 21 23.94 0.68 22.79
N HIS A 22 23.24 -0.40 23.13
CA HIS A 22 23.72 -1.78 23.05
C HIS A 22 22.84 -2.57 22.09
N ALA A 23 23.45 -3.47 21.34
CA ALA A 23 22.76 -4.42 20.48
C ALA A 23 23.33 -5.82 20.65
N GLY A 24 22.45 -6.82 20.53
CA GLY A 24 22.80 -8.22 20.53
C GLY A 24 22.02 -8.97 19.44
N THR A 25 22.55 -10.07 18.95
CA THR A 25 22.00 -10.82 17.81
C THR A 25 21.99 -12.31 18.05
N ALA A 26 21.02 -13.01 17.43
CA ALA A 26 20.99 -14.47 17.40
C ALA A 26 20.44 -14.99 16.08
N LEU A 27 21.02 -16.08 15.61
CA LEU A 27 20.55 -16.87 14.47
C LEU A 27 20.17 -18.26 15.00
N VAL A 28 18.89 -18.58 15.03
CA VAL A 28 18.40 -19.86 15.55
C VAL A 28 17.74 -20.63 14.43
N ASP A 29 18.19 -21.88 14.23
CA ASP A 29 17.64 -22.78 13.22
C ASP A 29 16.23 -23.25 13.61
N VAL A 30 15.28 -22.99 12.72
CA VAL A 30 13.86 -23.38 12.83
C VAL A 30 13.45 -24.38 11.74
N THR A 31 14.42 -24.93 11.00
CA THR A 31 14.16 -26.01 10.04
C THR A 31 13.55 -27.22 10.78
N PRO A 32 12.47 -27.83 10.27
CA PRO A 32 11.82 -28.95 10.93
C PRO A 32 12.79 -30.16 11.06
N GLU A 33 12.76 -30.81 12.22
CA GLU A 33 13.58 -31.97 12.47
C GLU A 33 13.12 -33.26 11.74
N ARG A 34 11.87 -33.26 11.31
CA ARG A 34 11.23 -34.37 10.62
C ARG A 34 10.56 -33.90 9.32
N LEU A 35 10.70 -34.74 8.31
CA LEU A 35 10.06 -34.59 7.00
C LEU A 35 9.26 -35.87 6.68
N PRO A 36 8.17 -35.79 5.87
CA PRO A 36 7.63 -34.60 5.26
C PRO A 36 6.87 -33.70 6.25
N VAL A 37 6.70 -32.40 5.90
CA VAL A 37 5.91 -31.42 6.66
C VAL A 37 4.82 -30.81 5.79
N LEU A 38 3.72 -30.39 6.42
CA LEU A 38 2.74 -29.51 5.77
C LEU A 38 3.35 -28.13 5.56
N VAL A 39 3.11 -27.52 4.40
CA VAL A 39 3.52 -26.14 4.09
C VAL A 39 2.32 -25.26 3.84
N ASN A 40 2.42 -23.98 4.22
CA ASN A 40 1.37 -22.97 4.05
C ASN A 40 1.63 -22.07 2.82
N GLY A 41 0.68 -21.17 2.54
CA GLY A 41 0.72 -20.19 1.46
C GLY A 41 -0.02 -20.59 0.18
N GLY A 42 -0.38 -21.86 0.01
CA GLY A 42 -1.17 -22.36 -1.12
C GLY A 42 -2.66 -22.43 -0.87
N MET A 43 -3.45 -22.52 -1.96
CA MET A 43 -4.90 -22.75 -1.87
C MET A 43 -5.24 -24.13 -1.32
N VAL A 44 -4.49 -25.14 -1.69
CA VAL A 44 -4.68 -26.53 -1.27
C VAL A 44 -3.51 -26.99 -0.38
N SER A 45 -3.77 -27.96 0.47
CA SER A 45 -2.75 -28.57 1.31
C SER A 45 -1.70 -29.29 0.46
N ARG A 46 -0.43 -29.13 0.85
CA ARG A 46 0.69 -29.87 0.28
C ARG A 46 1.73 -30.20 1.33
N THR A 47 2.51 -31.25 1.12
CA THR A 47 3.66 -31.60 1.92
C THR A 47 4.94 -31.42 1.14
N VAL A 48 6.04 -31.17 1.86
CA VAL A 48 7.39 -31.09 1.31
C VAL A 48 8.32 -32.00 2.12
N ASP A 49 9.14 -32.78 1.42
CA ASP A 49 10.02 -33.81 1.98
C ASP A 49 11.52 -33.50 1.82
N LYS A 50 11.86 -32.34 1.22
CA LYS A 50 13.24 -31.92 0.99
C LYS A 50 13.46 -30.46 1.36
N VAL A 51 14.63 -30.17 1.92
CA VAL A 51 15.08 -28.83 2.26
C VAL A 51 15.99 -28.32 1.15
N LYS A 52 15.67 -27.14 0.56
CA LYS A 52 16.55 -26.41 -0.34
C LYS A 52 17.45 -25.44 0.44
N THR A 53 16.85 -24.62 1.31
CA THR A 53 17.57 -23.74 2.23
C THR A 53 17.04 -23.93 3.65
N ARG A 54 17.93 -23.79 4.64
CA ARG A 54 17.51 -23.83 6.03
C ARG A 54 16.65 -22.64 6.39
N LEU A 55 15.80 -22.80 7.39
CA LEU A 55 14.91 -21.77 7.92
C LEU A 55 15.46 -21.26 9.26
N PHE A 56 15.41 -19.95 9.46
CA PHE A 56 15.96 -19.33 10.66
C PHE A 56 14.99 -18.35 11.33
N ALA A 57 15.11 -18.24 12.66
CA ALA A 57 14.66 -17.11 13.44
C ALA A 57 15.86 -16.20 13.69
N ARG A 58 15.81 -14.98 13.13
CA ARG A 58 16.85 -13.96 13.23
C ARG A 58 16.41 -12.93 14.26
N ALA A 59 17.10 -12.90 15.40
CA ALA A 59 16.73 -12.07 16.53
C ALA A 59 17.72 -10.92 16.75
N PHE A 60 17.17 -9.76 17.12
CA PHE A 60 17.87 -8.55 17.49
C PHE A 60 17.39 -8.13 18.88
N ALA A 61 18.30 -7.88 19.80
CA ALA A 61 17.99 -7.28 21.10
C ALA A 61 18.66 -5.90 21.21
N PHE A 62 17.98 -4.95 21.83
CA PHE A 62 18.47 -3.59 22.00
C PHE A 62 18.31 -3.13 23.45
N SER A 63 19.26 -2.30 23.91
CA SER A 63 19.20 -1.66 25.21
C SER A 63 19.79 -0.26 25.14
N ASP A 64 19.18 0.69 25.85
CA ASP A 64 19.74 2.04 26.10
C ASP A 64 20.10 2.26 27.58
N GLY A 65 20.16 1.14 28.35
CA GLY A 65 20.40 1.16 29.78
C GLY A 65 19.14 1.39 30.63
N ARG A 66 18.05 1.87 30.04
CA ARG A 66 16.74 2.07 30.69
C ARG A 66 15.69 1.11 30.17
N GLU A 67 15.63 0.97 28.86
CA GLU A 67 14.71 0.13 28.15
C GLU A 67 15.44 -1.02 27.45
N ARG A 68 14.76 -2.17 27.36
CA ARG A 68 15.18 -3.30 26.55
C ARG A 68 14.05 -3.75 25.68
N LEU A 69 14.32 -4.04 24.42
CA LEU A 69 13.36 -4.58 23.46
C LEU A 69 14.00 -5.62 22.54
N ALA A 70 13.19 -6.47 21.92
CA ALA A 70 13.66 -7.46 20.98
C ALA A 70 12.78 -7.51 19.73
N ILE A 71 13.43 -7.83 18.60
CA ILE A 71 12.78 -8.07 17.29
C ILE A 71 13.20 -9.45 16.80
N VAL A 72 12.26 -10.27 16.37
CA VAL A 72 12.52 -11.56 15.72
C VAL A 72 11.86 -11.58 14.36
N ILE A 73 12.65 -11.81 13.32
CA ILE A 73 12.18 -12.08 11.96
C ILE A 73 12.40 -13.57 11.69
N VAL A 74 11.31 -14.31 11.41
CA VAL A 74 11.37 -15.75 11.24
C VAL A 74 10.90 -16.20 9.87
N ASP A 75 11.61 -17.14 9.26
CA ASP A 75 11.27 -17.75 7.99
C ASP A 75 10.02 -18.63 8.15
N SER A 76 8.86 -18.02 7.97
CA SER A 76 7.53 -18.64 8.04
C SER A 76 6.58 -17.89 7.10
N CYS A 77 5.51 -18.53 6.66
CA CYS A 77 4.49 -17.86 5.86
C CYS A 77 3.71 -16.86 6.74
N MET A 78 3.20 -17.31 7.88
CA MET A 78 2.49 -16.50 8.86
C MET A 78 2.47 -17.22 10.21
N LEU A 79 2.27 -16.48 11.28
CA LEU A 79 2.21 -17.02 12.65
C LEU A 79 0.86 -16.63 13.28
N PRO A 80 0.12 -17.55 13.90
CA PRO A 80 -1.09 -17.19 14.61
C PRO A 80 -0.75 -16.45 15.91
N ARG A 81 -1.53 -15.41 16.25
CA ARG A 81 -1.31 -14.60 17.46
C ARG A 81 -1.13 -15.44 18.75
N PRO A 82 -1.93 -16.48 19.04
CA PRO A 82 -1.72 -17.28 20.25
C PRO A 82 -0.33 -17.89 20.36
N LEU A 83 0.20 -18.43 19.25
CA LEU A 83 1.56 -18.96 19.19
C LEU A 83 2.60 -17.88 19.52
N VAL A 84 2.42 -16.69 18.94
CA VAL A 84 3.33 -15.56 19.19
C VAL A 84 3.25 -15.09 20.65
N ASP A 85 2.05 -14.98 21.21
CA ASP A 85 1.84 -14.61 22.62
C ASP A 85 2.52 -15.60 23.58
N GLU A 86 2.41 -16.92 23.31
CA GLU A 86 3.07 -17.95 24.09
C GLU A 86 4.60 -17.87 23.96
N ALA A 87 5.13 -17.67 22.76
CA ALA A 87 6.57 -17.50 22.55
C ALA A 87 7.12 -16.25 23.27
N LYS A 88 6.39 -15.12 23.21
CA LYS A 88 6.74 -13.91 23.96
C LYS A 88 6.70 -14.12 25.48
N ALA A 89 5.73 -14.88 25.98
CA ALA A 89 5.65 -15.20 27.41
C ALA A 89 6.88 -15.99 27.88
N LEU A 90 7.27 -17.06 27.16
CA LEU A 90 8.47 -17.82 27.42
C LEU A 90 9.76 -16.99 27.31
N ALA A 91 9.83 -16.09 26.33
CA ALA A 91 10.96 -15.17 26.17
C ALA A 91 11.04 -14.19 27.34
N ALA A 92 9.91 -13.63 27.78
CA ALA A 92 9.84 -12.73 28.93
C ALA A 92 10.32 -13.39 30.22
N GLU A 93 9.92 -14.63 30.48
CA GLU A 93 10.39 -15.42 31.63
C GLU A 93 11.91 -15.60 31.61
N ARG A 94 12.51 -15.85 30.46
CA ARG A 94 13.95 -16.11 30.30
C ARG A 94 14.79 -14.83 30.36
N THR A 95 14.26 -13.67 29.95
CA THR A 95 15.06 -12.47 29.70
C THR A 95 14.69 -11.29 30.59
N GLY A 96 13.50 -11.31 31.20
CA GLY A 96 12.93 -10.18 31.90
C GLY A 96 12.48 -9.01 31.00
N ILE A 97 12.47 -9.20 29.67
CA ILE A 97 11.87 -8.22 28.74
C ILE A 97 10.36 -8.40 28.77
N PRO A 98 9.56 -7.36 29.04
CA PRO A 98 8.09 -7.46 28.99
C PRO A 98 7.58 -7.94 27.61
N ARG A 99 6.51 -8.72 27.57
CA ARG A 99 5.95 -9.30 26.32
C ARG A 99 5.64 -8.23 25.27
N GLU A 100 5.10 -7.08 25.71
CA GLU A 100 4.79 -5.93 24.88
C GLU A 100 6.03 -5.20 24.31
N ARG A 101 7.23 -5.59 24.76
CA ARG A 101 8.53 -5.08 24.28
C ARG A 101 9.22 -6.08 23.33
N ILE A 102 8.51 -7.11 22.87
CA ILE A 102 9.01 -8.10 21.93
C ILE A 102 8.14 -8.03 20.66
N LEU A 103 8.77 -7.88 19.51
CA LEU A 103 8.17 -7.99 18.19
C LEU A 103 8.58 -9.32 17.57
N ILE A 104 7.61 -10.10 17.07
CA ILE A 104 7.86 -11.30 16.27
C ILE A 104 7.09 -11.17 14.96
N ALA A 105 7.77 -11.25 13.81
CA ALA A 105 7.18 -11.15 12.48
C ALA A 105 7.67 -12.26 11.56
N ALA A 106 6.80 -12.71 10.66
CA ALA A 106 7.14 -13.69 9.62
C ALA A 106 7.73 -13.01 8.38
N THR A 107 8.55 -13.74 7.60
CA THR A 107 9.06 -13.30 6.30
C THR A 107 8.05 -13.47 5.17
N HIS A 108 7.03 -14.29 5.35
CA HIS A 108 6.04 -14.69 4.36
C HIS A 108 6.55 -15.69 3.30
N THR A 109 7.59 -16.48 3.57
CA THR A 109 7.94 -17.55 2.65
C THR A 109 6.81 -18.58 2.53
N HIS A 110 6.34 -18.87 1.31
CA HIS A 110 5.26 -19.82 1.05
C HIS A 110 5.75 -21.29 1.01
N THR A 111 6.93 -21.56 1.50
CA THR A 111 7.54 -22.88 1.55
C THR A 111 8.15 -23.22 2.90
N ALA A 112 7.66 -22.58 3.97
CA ALA A 112 7.94 -22.95 5.35
C ALA A 112 6.87 -23.90 5.90
N PRO A 113 7.14 -24.65 6.98
CA PRO A 113 6.14 -25.49 7.63
C PRO A 113 4.93 -24.68 8.10
N SER A 114 3.75 -25.25 7.97
CA SER A 114 2.49 -24.61 8.32
C SER A 114 2.36 -24.47 9.84
N SER A 115 2.59 -23.27 10.35
CA SER A 115 2.37 -22.93 11.77
C SER A 115 0.93 -22.48 12.07
N MET A 116 0.15 -22.21 11.00
CA MET A 116 -1.24 -21.75 11.10
C MET A 116 -2.09 -22.36 9.99
N GLY A 117 -3.26 -22.93 10.34
CA GLY A 117 -4.22 -23.38 9.34
C GLY A 117 -4.88 -22.21 8.60
N CYS A 118 -4.88 -22.27 7.26
CA CYS A 118 -5.49 -21.27 6.39
C CYS A 118 -5.91 -21.92 5.06
N LEU A 119 -7.08 -21.56 4.54
CA LEU A 119 -7.62 -22.10 3.28
C LEU A 119 -7.69 -23.65 3.31
N GLY A 120 -7.07 -24.33 2.35
CA GLY A 120 -7.06 -25.79 2.27
C GLY A 120 -6.07 -26.50 3.20
N THR A 121 -5.24 -25.76 3.94
CA THR A 121 -4.16 -26.30 4.75
C THR A 121 -4.45 -26.19 6.24
N ASP A 122 -4.07 -27.21 7.04
CA ASP A 122 -4.05 -27.15 8.50
C ASP A 122 -2.64 -26.77 9.02
N ALA A 123 -2.55 -26.43 10.31
CA ALA A 123 -1.27 -26.30 10.97
C ALA A 123 -0.59 -27.68 11.12
N ASP A 124 0.73 -27.72 11.00
CA ASP A 124 1.50 -28.93 11.28
C ASP A 124 1.62 -29.10 12.80
N PRO A 125 1.02 -30.14 13.40
CA PRO A 125 0.91 -30.26 14.84
C PRO A 125 2.25 -30.54 15.54
N ALA A 126 3.25 -31.07 14.83
CA ALA A 126 4.58 -31.32 15.39
C ALA A 126 5.44 -30.04 15.33
N TYR A 127 5.25 -29.20 14.32
CA TYR A 127 6.05 -28.00 14.13
C TYR A 127 5.65 -26.84 15.05
N VAL A 128 4.36 -26.69 15.36
CA VAL A 128 3.86 -25.58 16.19
C VAL A 128 4.54 -25.48 17.56
N PRO A 129 4.63 -26.56 18.39
CA PRO A 129 5.35 -26.48 19.68
C PRO A 129 6.86 -26.29 19.50
N PHE A 130 7.45 -26.83 18.45
CA PHE A 130 8.89 -26.69 18.15
C PHE A 130 9.25 -25.23 17.88
N ILE A 131 8.56 -24.57 16.91
CA ILE A 131 8.86 -23.18 16.54
C ILE A 131 8.62 -22.22 17.71
N ARG A 132 7.58 -22.44 18.54
CA ARG A 132 7.33 -21.66 19.75
C ARG A 132 8.56 -21.60 20.68
N GLY A 133 9.16 -22.75 20.97
CA GLY A 133 10.36 -22.85 21.79
C GLY A 133 11.57 -22.14 21.16
N LYS A 134 11.73 -22.27 19.85
CA LYS A 134 12.80 -21.66 19.07
C LYS A 134 12.73 -20.14 19.01
N LEU A 135 11.53 -19.58 18.91
CA LEU A 135 11.32 -18.12 18.95
C LEU A 135 11.75 -17.54 20.32
N ALA A 136 11.39 -18.21 21.43
CA ALA A 136 11.82 -17.78 22.75
C ALA A 136 13.34 -17.95 22.96
N GLU A 137 13.94 -19.02 22.42
CA GLU A 137 15.39 -19.24 22.39
C GLU A 137 16.12 -18.11 21.66
N ALA A 138 15.60 -17.67 20.51
CA ALA A 138 16.19 -16.62 19.71
C ALA A 138 16.27 -15.29 20.47
N VAL A 139 15.18 -14.90 21.16
CA VAL A 139 15.17 -13.70 22.00
C VAL A 139 16.19 -13.82 23.14
N ALA A 140 16.20 -14.94 23.86
CA ALA A 140 17.10 -15.14 24.99
C ALA A 140 18.58 -15.09 24.56
N THR A 141 18.91 -15.72 23.45
CA THR A 141 20.28 -15.73 22.90
C THR A 141 20.71 -14.31 22.44
N ALA A 142 19.83 -13.57 21.77
CA ALA A 142 20.13 -12.20 21.36
C ALA A 142 20.37 -11.28 22.57
N VAL A 143 19.61 -11.45 23.65
CA VAL A 143 19.79 -10.68 24.90
C VAL A 143 21.11 -11.02 25.56
N ALA A 144 21.55 -12.27 25.56
CA ALA A 144 22.81 -12.71 26.15
C ALA A 144 24.05 -12.16 25.41
N THR A 145 23.90 -11.69 24.17
CA THR A 145 25.00 -11.12 23.35
C THR A 145 25.00 -9.59 23.31
N LEU A 146 24.18 -8.89 24.12
CA LEU A 146 24.13 -7.44 24.18
C LEU A 146 25.51 -6.84 24.46
N ALA A 147 25.99 -5.97 23.57
CA ALA A 147 27.26 -5.28 23.66
C ALA A 147 27.13 -3.84 23.14
N PRO A 148 28.02 -2.90 23.53
CA PRO A 148 28.01 -1.55 23.04
C PRO A 148 28.06 -1.48 21.52
N ALA A 149 27.13 -0.71 20.92
CA ALA A 149 26.93 -0.69 19.49
C ALA A 149 26.65 0.74 18.94
N ARG A 150 26.55 0.85 17.63
CA ARG A 150 26.17 2.07 16.89
C ARG A 150 25.06 1.70 15.91
N ILE A 151 24.15 2.64 15.67
CA ILE A 151 22.99 2.44 14.80
C ILE A 151 22.92 3.51 13.72
N GLY A 152 22.49 3.15 12.53
CA GLY A 152 22.23 4.04 11.41
C GLY A 152 21.10 3.54 10.53
N PHE A 153 20.67 4.38 9.60
CA PHE A 153 19.55 4.10 8.70
C PHE A 153 19.90 4.48 7.26
N ALA A 154 19.51 3.64 6.32
CA ALA A 154 19.51 3.95 4.90
C ALA A 154 18.18 3.59 4.25
N ARG A 155 17.92 4.18 3.12
CA ARG A 155 16.85 3.77 2.19
C ARG A 155 17.39 3.78 0.76
N ALA A 156 16.85 2.92 -0.07
CA ALA A 156 17.19 2.83 -1.47
C ALA A 156 15.92 2.58 -2.29
N ASP A 157 15.93 3.00 -3.53
CA ASP A 157 14.91 2.67 -4.50
C ASP A 157 15.18 1.28 -5.09
N ALA A 158 14.18 0.40 -5.03
CA ALA A 158 14.20 -0.94 -5.60
C ALA A 158 12.96 -1.19 -6.48
N ALA A 159 12.52 -0.18 -7.24
CA ALA A 159 11.31 -0.23 -8.08
C ALA A 159 11.34 -1.37 -9.11
N ASP A 160 12.50 -1.76 -9.60
CA ASP A 160 12.63 -2.88 -10.55
C ASP A 160 12.34 -4.26 -9.91
N PHE A 161 12.20 -4.32 -8.60
CA PHE A 161 12.00 -5.56 -7.82
C PHE A 161 10.61 -5.70 -7.23
N THR A 162 9.72 -4.75 -7.46
CA THR A 162 8.36 -4.74 -6.92
C THR A 162 7.39 -4.25 -7.97
N ALA A 163 6.18 -4.79 -7.99
CA ALA A 163 5.12 -4.36 -8.90
C ALA A 163 3.74 -4.70 -8.34
N LEU A 164 2.72 -3.99 -8.75
CA LEU A 164 1.37 -4.26 -8.31
C LEU A 164 0.79 -5.50 -9.00
N ARG A 165 0.25 -6.45 -8.23
CA ARG A 165 -0.48 -7.60 -8.77
C ARG A 165 -2.00 -7.43 -8.79
N HIS A 166 -2.53 -6.45 -8.04
CA HIS A 166 -3.95 -6.20 -7.91
C HIS A 166 -4.41 -5.18 -8.96
N TRP A 167 -5.25 -5.63 -9.91
CA TRP A 167 -5.67 -4.85 -11.07
C TRP A 167 -7.18 -4.77 -11.18
N ILE A 168 -7.67 -3.59 -11.61
CA ILE A 168 -9.08 -3.31 -11.84
C ILE A 168 -9.50 -3.92 -13.17
N ARG A 169 -10.54 -4.75 -13.15
CA ARG A 169 -11.14 -5.33 -14.36
C ARG A 169 -12.12 -4.35 -15.00
N ARG A 170 -12.34 -4.49 -16.28
CA ARG A 170 -13.38 -3.76 -17.00
C ARG A 170 -14.77 -4.10 -16.42
N PRO A 171 -15.75 -3.16 -16.46
CA PRO A 171 -17.10 -3.40 -15.95
C PRO A 171 -17.86 -4.52 -16.68
N ASP A 172 -17.50 -4.78 -17.94
CA ASP A 172 -18.06 -5.86 -18.78
C ASP A 172 -17.25 -7.18 -18.73
N ARG A 173 -16.20 -7.25 -17.90
CA ARG A 173 -15.29 -8.39 -17.75
C ARG A 173 -15.14 -8.83 -16.29
N LEU A 174 -16.25 -8.86 -15.56
CA LEU A 174 -16.27 -9.33 -14.18
C LEU A 174 -15.83 -10.80 -14.10
N ALA A 175 -15.08 -11.13 -13.05
CA ALA A 175 -14.79 -12.54 -12.74
C ALA A 175 -15.77 -13.07 -11.67
N THR A 176 -15.84 -14.39 -11.56
CA THR A 176 -16.72 -15.07 -10.61
C THR A 176 -16.03 -15.24 -9.25
N ASP A 177 -16.75 -14.98 -8.17
CA ASP A 177 -16.31 -15.22 -6.80
C ASP A 177 -16.41 -16.73 -6.43
N PRO A 178 -15.85 -17.17 -5.29
CA PRO A 178 -15.92 -18.58 -4.86
C PRO A 178 -17.34 -19.10 -4.59
N PHE A 179 -18.30 -18.21 -4.53
CA PHE A 179 -19.72 -18.51 -4.23
C PHE A 179 -20.58 -18.55 -5.49
N GLY A 180 -19.97 -18.35 -6.67
CA GLY A 180 -20.65 -18.43 -7.97
C GLY A 180 -21.20 -17.10 -8.51
N ASN A 181 -20.92 -15.96 -7.89
CA ASN A 181 -21.43 -14.66 -8.31
C ASN A 181 -20.41 -13.92 -9.20
N ALA A 182 -20.86 -13.34 -10.31
CA ALA A 182 -20.04 -12.51 -11.19
C ALA A 182 -19.91 -11.07 -10.64
N THR A 183 -19.15 -10.92 -9.56
CA THR A 183 -19.02 -9.65 -8.80
C THR A 183 -17.60 -9.11 -8.72
N VAL A 184 -16.61 -9.88 -9.23
CA VAL A 184 -15.19 -9.54 -9.04
C VAL A 184 -14.77 -8.47 -10.04
N ARG A 185 -14.66 -7.25 -9.54
CA ARG A 185 -14.27 -6.03 -10.27
C ARG A 185 -12.77 -5.77 -10.24
N ALA A 186 -12.05 -6.35 -9.24
CA ALA A 186 -10.59 -6.30 -9.15
C ALA A 186 -10.05 -7.63 -8.63
N ASN A 187 -8.88 -8.05 -9.12
CA ASN A 187 -8.26 -9.28 -8.62
C ASN A 187 -6.75 -9.26 -8.85
N MET A 188 -6.07 -10.15 -8.12
CA MET A 188 -4.66 -10.45 -8.35
C MET A 188 -4.46 -11.03 -9.75
N HIS A 189 -3.40 -10.56 -10.42
CA HIS A 189 -2.98 -11.05 -11.73
C HIS A 189 -4.01 -10.88 -12.87
N ALA A 190 -5.02 -10.03 -12.71
CA ALA A 190 -6.03 -9.80 -13.75
C ALA A 190 -5.40 -9.23 -15.04
N ALA A 191 -4.31 -8.46 -14.94
CA ALA A 191 -3.58 -7.90 -16.06
C ALA A 191 -2.67 -8.89 -16.82
N ARG A 192 -2.77 -10.20 -16.56
CA ARG A 192 -2.25 -11.20 -17.51
C ARG A 192 -2.86 -11.03 -18.90
N ASN A 193 -4.09 -10.57 -18.96
CA ASN A 193 -4.74 -10.13 -20.18
C ASN A 193 -5.08 -8.64 -20.08
N TRP A 194 -4.39 -7.81 -20.84
CA TRP A 194 -4.57 -6.36 -20.82
C TRP A 194 -5.98 -5.92 -21.26
N ASP A 195 -6.64 -6.71 -22.13
CA ASP A 195 -7.99 -6.39 -22.58
C ASP A 195 -9.06 -6.56 -21.49
N ASP A 196 -8.74 -7.26 -20.41
CA ASP A 196 -9.68 -7.49 -19.31
C ASP A 196 -9.64 -6.40 -18.22
N VAL A 197 -8.64 -5.50 -18.25
CA VAL A 197 -8.40 -4.55 -17.15
C VAL A 197 -8.50 -3.10 -17.59
N THR A 198 -8.63 -2.18 -16.64
CA THR A 198 -8.60 -0.73 -16.88
C THR A 198 -7.34 -0.08 -16.31
N GLY A 199 -6.76 -0.64 -15.24
CA GLY A 199 -5.54 -0.13 -14.63
C GLY A 199 -5.22 -0.82 -13.32
N GLU A 200 -4.17 -0.35 -12.67
CA GLU A 200 -3.75 -0.80 -11.34
C GLU A 200 -4.76 -0.39 -10.26
N GLY A 201 -4.82 -1.19 -9.20
CA GLY A 201 -5.73 -0.97 -8.07
C GLY A 201 -5.15 -0.16 -6.91
N GLY A 202 -3.88 0.25 -6.98
CA GLY A 202 -3.23 1.02 -5.91
C GLY A 202 -1.78 1.37 -6.24
N PRO A 203 -1.05 2.03 -5.32
CA PRO A 203 0.36 2.36 -5.48
C PRO A 203 1.27 1.19 -5.14
N GLU A 204 2.53 1.29 -5.55
CA GLU A 204 3.64 0.49 -5.09
C GLU A 204 4.43 1.23 -3.98
N ASP A 205 5.14 0.48 -3.13
CA ASP A 205 6.13 1.01 -2.19
C ASP A 205 7.51 0.42 -2.52
N PRO A 206 8.29 1.08 -3.38
CA PRO A 206 9.57 0.54 -3.86
C PRO A 206 10.74 0.75 -2.89
N GLU A 207 10.51 1.35 -1.73
CA GLU A 207 11.56 1.64 -0.77
C GLU A 207 12.11 0.38 -0.10
N LEU A 208 13.40 0.11 -0.29
CA LEU A 208 14.19 -0.82 0.53
C LEU A 208 14.76 -0.03 1.72
N SER A 209 14.17 -0.20 2.91
CA SER A 209 14.61 0.43 4.15
C SER A 209 15.61 -0.46 4.89
N LEU A 210 16.66 0.11 5.48
CA LEU A 210 17.78 -0.60 6.11
C LEU A 210 18.14 0.02 7.46
N ILE A 211 18.04 -0.73 8.55
CA ILE A 211 18.63 -0.39 9.85
C ILE A 211 19.96 -1.12 9.95
N SER A 212 21.05 -0.36 10.03
CA SER A 212 22.41 -0.88 10.12
C SER A 212 22.94 -0.73 11.53
N ILE A 213 23.54 -1.79 12.04
CA ILE A 213 24.12 -1.87 13.39
C ILE A 213 25.57 -2.26 13.27
N GLN A 214 26.43 -1.51 13.95
CA GLN A 214 27.86 -1.79 14.04
C GLN A 214 28.29 -1.95 15.50
N THR A 215 29.36 -2.70 15.73
CA THR A 215 30.07 -2.66 17.00
C THR A 215 30.64 -1.26 17.25
N ARG A 216 31.07 -0.97 18.47
CA ARG A 216 31.67 0.34 18.83
C ARG A 216 32.89 0.70 17.98
N ASP A 217 33.68 -0.30 17.59
CA ASP A 217 34.88 -0.18 16.73
C ASP A 217 34.57 -0.15 15.22
N GLY A 218 33.28 -0.17 14.84
CA GLY A 218 32.81 0.04 13.48
C GLY A 218 32.70 -1.22 12.61
N ARG A 219 32.85 -2.43 13.19
CA ARG A 219 32.61 -3.66 12.44
C ARG A 219 31.10 -3.89 12.23
N PRO A 220 30.65 -4.37 11.05
CA PRO A 220 29.26 -4.75 10.85
C PRO A 220 28.82 -5.80 11.90
N LEU A 221 27.73 -5.54 12.63
CA LEU A 221 27.13 -6.45 13.58
C LEU A 221 25.81 -7.00 13.07
N ALA A 222 24.95 -6.13 12.52
CA ALA A 222 23.69 -6.59 11.98
C ALA A 222 23.06 -5.60 10.98
N VAL A 223 22.15 -6.11 10.12
CA VAL A 223 21.25 -5.31 9.28
C VAL A 223 19.84 -5.89 9.35
N LEU A 224 18.87 -5.04 9.69
CA LEU A 224 17.45 -5.32 9.51
C LEU A 224 16.97 -4.55 8.29
N ALA A 225 16.67 -5.27 7.20
CA ALA A 225 16.06 -4.74 5.98
C ALA A 225 14.52 -4.88 6.04
N ASN A 226 13.84 -4.03 5.28
CA ASN A 226 12.39 -4.12 5.06
C ASN A 226 12.07 -3.81 3.61
N PHE A 227 11.26 -4.65 2.96
CA PHE A 227 10.90 -4.49 1.56
C PHE A 227 9.49 -4.98 1.28
N SER A 228 8.73 -4.22 0.48
CA SER A 228 7.34 -4.53 0.10
C SER A 228 7.32 -5.37 -1.17
N MET A 229 7.57 -6.68 -1.02
CA MET A 229 7.36 -7.69 -2.08
C MET A 229 6.98 -9.02 -1.45
N HIS A 230 5.92 -9.64 -1.97
CA HIS A 230 5.20 -10.75 -1.35
C HIS A 230 6.10 -11.97 -1.12
N TYR A 231 6.30 -12.82 -2.11
CA TYR A 231 7.27 -13.92 -2.11
C TYR A 231 7.72 -14.19 -3.54
N PHE A 232 8.87 -14.80 -3.72
CA PHE A 232 9.34 -15.18 -5.06
C PHE A 232 8.72 -16.52 -5.49
N GLY A 233 8.77 -17.51 -4.64
CA GLY A 233 8.24 -18.86 -4.82
C GLY A 233 9.33 -19.91 -5.03
N ASP A 234 9.18 -21.03 -4.33
CA ASP A 234 10.02 -22.22 -4.46
C ASP A 234 9.17 -23.49 -4.41
N SER A 235 9.71 -24.61 -4.81
CA SER A 235 9.04 -25.92 -4.77
C SER A 235 9.38 -26.76 -3.54
N LEU A 236 10.57 -26.56 -2.96
CA LEU A 236 11.10 -27.25 -1.79
C LEU A 236 11.00 -26.37 -0.55
N LEU A 237 11.28 -26.93 0.64
CA LEU A 237 11.36 -26.15 1.86
C LEU A 237 12.46 -25.11 1.75
N SER A 238 12.12 -23.82 1.88
CA SER A 238 13.02 -22.72 1.56
C SER A 238 12.63 -21.44 2.31
N ALA A 239 13.64 -20.69 2.71
CA ALA A 239 13.49 -19.33 3.23
C ALA A 239 13.18 -18.28 2.13
N ASP A 240 12.95 -18.73 0.89
CA ASP A 240 12.65 -17.90 -0.27
C ASP A 240 13.75 -16.84 -0.53
N TYR A 241 13.47 -15.76 -1.27
CA TYR A 241 14.42 -14.67 -1.51
C TYR A 241 14.84 -13.95 -0.21
N PHE A 242 14.03 -13.99 0.85
CA PHE A 242 14.35 -13.38 2.14
C PHE A 242 15.61 -13.98 2.77
N GLY A 243 15.70 -15.32 2.77
CA GLY A 243 16.88 -16.02 3.27
C GLY A 243 18.10 -15.82 2.39
N LEU A 244 17.93 -15.91 1.06
CA LEU A 244 19.01 -15.68 0.10
C LEU A 244 19.56 -14.25 0.20
N PHE A 245 18.70 -13.23 0.30
CA PHE A 245 19.11 -11.86 0.57
C PHE A 245 19.88 -11.75 1.88
N ALA A 246 19.34 -12.34 2.95
CA ALA A 246 19.98 -12.28 4.26
C ALA A 246 21.39 -12.86 4.22
N ASP A 247 21.55 -14.07 3.70
CA ASP A 247 22.84 -14.73 3.63
C ASP A 247 23.83 -14.00 2.69
N GLY A 248 23.34 -13.56 1.53
CA GLY A 248 24.14 -12.80 0.55
C GLY A 248 24.63 -11.46 1.08
N LEU A 249 23.75 -10.70 1.78
CA LEU A 249 24.15 -9.42 2.38
C LEU A 249 25.12 -9.62 3.55
N ALA A 250 24.91 -10.63 4.40
CA ALA A 250 25.84 -10.97 5.49
C ALA A 250 27.24 -11.29 4.94
N GLN A 251 27.32 -12.14 3.91
CA GLN A 251 28.57 -12.48 3.23
C GLN A 251 29.25 -11.25 2.60
N ARG A 252 28.46 -10.34 2.01
CA ARG A 252 28.96 -9.11 1.39
C ARG A 252 29.56 -8.13 2.39
N LEU A 253 28.93 -7.99 3.57
CA LEU A 253 29.34 -7.04 4.60
C LEU A 253 30.46 -7.57 5.51
N ALA A 254 30.44 -8.87 5.79
CA ALA A 254 31.37 -9.54 6.70
C ALA A 254 31.76 -10.93 6.15
N PRO A 255 32.64 -11.03 5.16
CA PRO A 255 33.04 -12.29 4.54
C PRO A 255 33.65 -13.30 5.53
N GLN A 256 34.17 -12.82 6.67
CA GLN A 256 34.73 -13.65 7.75
C GLN A 256 33.67 -14.06 8.81
N GLY A 257 32.40 -13.69 8.57
CA GLY A 257 31.30 -13.92 9.51
C GLY A 257 31.16 -12.82 10.57
N GLY A 258 30.17 -12.98 11.44
CA GLY A 258 29.92 -12.06 12.57
C GLY A 258 28.90 -10.93 12.28
N CYS A 259 28.26 -10.93 11.11
CA CYS A 259 27.17 -10.02 10.79
C CYS A 259 25.85 -10.80 10.61
N LEU A 260 24.81 -10.47 11.39
CA LEU A 260 23.47 -11.01 11.22
C LEU A 260 22.69 -10.08 10.29
N THR A 261 22.05 -10.64 9.26
CA THR A 261 21.14 -9.88 8.39
C THR A 261 19.78 -10.55 8.35
N ALA A 262 18.74 -9.75 8.21
CA ALA A 262 17.36 -10.21 8.04
C ALA A 262 16.63 -9.29 7.07
N MET A 263 15.70 -9.86 6.29
CA MET A 263 14.69 -9.08 5.56
C MET A 263 13.34 -9.30 6.22
N SER A 264 12.75 -8.24 6.77
CA SER A 264 11.37 -8.20 7.23
C SER A 264 10.42 -7.90 6.08
N HIS A 265 9.18 -8.34 6.21
CA HIS A 265 8.15 -8.14 5.21
C HIS A 265 7.55 -6.74 5.34
N GLY A 266 7.59 -5.94 4.24
CA GLY A 266 6.87 -4.68 4.12
C GLY A 266 5.44 -4.88 3.66
N CYS A 267 4.60 -3.85 3.70
CA CYS A 267 3.21 -3.94 3.26
C CYS A 267 3.11 -4.36 1.80
N SER A 268 2.65 -5.58 1.54
CA SER A 268 2.74 -6.22 0.24
C SER A 268 1.52 -7.05 -0.16
N GLY A 269 0.38 -6.91 0.55
CA GLY A 269 -0.83 -7.66 0.28
C GLY A 269 -1.34 -7.57 -1.17
N ASP A 270 -1.01 -6.50 -1.88
CA ASP A 270 -1.35 -6.23 -3.28
C ASP A 270 -0.13 -6.28 -4.23
N ILE A 271 1.06 -6.61 -3.73
CA ILE A 271 2.33 -6.50 -4.45
C ILE A 271 2.83 -7.87 -4.96
N TRP A 272 3.64 -7.83 -6.03
CA TRP A 272 4.30 -8.96 -6.66
C TRP A 272 5.61 -8.57 -7.34
N ARG A 273 6.37 -9.54 -7.83
CA ARG A 273 7.62 -9.35 -8.58
C ARG A 273 7.46 -9.15 -10.09
N VAL A 274 6.25 -9.37 -10.63
CA VAL A 274 6.00 -9.32 -12.07
C VAL A 274 5.28 -8.02 -12.40
N ASP A 275 5.95 -7.15 -13.14
CA ASP A 275 5.32 -5.93 -13.65
C ASP A 275 4.43 -6.26 -14.86
N TYR A 276 3.12 -6.16 -14.65
CA TYR A 276 2.13 -6.39 -15.70
C TYR A 276 1.99 -5.22 -16.68
N ARG A 277 2.62 -4.06 -16.44
CA ARG A 277 2.70 -2.94 -17.39
C ARG A 277 3.64 -3.25 -18.55
N VAL A 278 4.58 -4.17 -18.32
CA VAL A 278 5.53 -4.63 -19.34
C VAL A 278 4.90 -5.79 -20.12
N PRO A 279 4.98 -5.80 -21.48
CA PRO A 279 4.50 -6.91 -22.30
C PRO A 279 5.17 -8.23 -21.89
N GLU A 280 4.41 -9.33 -21.89
CA GLU A 280 4.87 -10.63 -21.37
C GLU A 280 6.21 -11.08 -21.98
N LYS A 281 6.41 -10.83 -23.30
CA LYS A 281 7.63 -11.21 -24.02
C LYS A 281 8.87 -10.41 -23.60
N GLU A 282 8.66 -9.22 -23.03
CA GLU A 282 9.73 -8.29 -22.63
C GLU A 282 10.00 -8.37 -21.11
N ARG A 283 9.15 -9.06 -20.35
CA ARG A 283 9.28 -9.18 -18.89
C ARG A 283 10.57 -9.90 -18.50
N PRO A 284 11.36 -9.34 -17.58
CA PRO A 284 12.49 -10.05 -16.97
C PRO A 284 12.02 -11.35 -16.30
N LYS A 285 12.80 -12.41 -16.41
CA LYS A 285 12.55 -13.71 -15.78
C LYS A 285 13.76 -14.15 -14.95
N PRO A 286 14.10 -13.40 -13.89
CA PRO A 286 15.24 -13.75 -13.06
C PRO A 286 14.98 -15.07 -12.31
N THR A 287 16.06 -15.78 -11.98
CA THR A 287 15.98 -16.82 -10.95
C THR A 287 15.81 -16.16 -9.57
N ILE A 288 15.45 -16.95 -8.56
CA ILE A 288 15.30 -16.43 -7.19
C ILE A 288 16.65 -15.92 -6.64
N GLU A 289 17.74 -16.57 -7.02
CA GLU A 289 19.10 -16.18 -6.66
C GLU A 289 19.47 -14.83 -7.31
N GLN A 290 19.25 -14.66 -8.61
CA GLN A 290 19.49 -13.40 -9.32
C GLN A 290 18.66 -12.25 -8.76
N TYR A 291 17.43 -12.54 -8.37
CA TYR A 291 16.54 -11.56 -7.75
C TYR A 291 17.09 -11.11 -6.38
N ALA A 292 17.47 -12.06 -5.54
CA ALA A 292 18.06 -11.77 -4.23
C ALA A 292 19.40 -11.01 -4.35
N ASP A 293 20.29 -11.44 -5.26
CA ASP A 293 21.58 -10.79 -5.52
C ASP A 293 21.40 -9.32 -5.95
N GLY A 294 20.42 -9.02 -6.80
CA GLY A 294 20.11 -7.65 -7.19
C GLY A 294 19.74 -6.75 -6.02
N LEU A 295 18.90 -7.24 -5.10
CA LEU A 295 18.56 -6.53 -3.86
C LEU A 295 19.77 -6.38 -2.91
N VAL A 296 20.64 -7.39 -2.82
CA VAL A 296 21.91 -7.32 -2.04
C VAL A 296 22.80 -6.19 -2.57
N GLU A 297 22.96 -6.05 -3.88
CA GLU A 297 23.76 -4.97 -4.48
C GLU A 297 23.18 -3.57 -4.18
N ILE A 298 21.85 -3.41 -4.23
CA ILE A 298 21.18 -2.16 -3.86
C ILE A 298 21.42 -1.84 -2.39
N ALA A 299 21.20 -2.83 -1.51
CA ALA A 299 21.39 -2.69 -0.06
C ALA A 299 22.84 -2.33 0.30
N ALA A 300 23.81 -3.04 -0.27
CA ALA A 300 25.23 -2.79 -0.02
C ALA A 300 25.67 -1.39 -0.42
N LYS A 301 25.19 -0.89 -1.57
CA LYS A 301 25.47 0.49 -2.03
C LYS A 301 24.87 1.54 -1.10
N ALA A 302 23.66 1.31 -0.60
CA ALA A 302 23.01 2.21 0.35
C ALA A 302 23.73 2.22 1.71
N LEU A 303 24.10 1.05 2.22
CA LEU A 303 24.78 0.88 3.50
C LEU A 303 26.17 1.52 3.54
N ALA A 304 26.88 1.59 2.42
CA ALA A 304 28.19 2.23 2.33
C ALA A 304 28.19 3.73 2.67
N LYS A 305 27.01 4.38 2.68
CA LYS A 305 26.82 5.80 2.94
C LYS A 305 26.22 6.10 4.31
N VAL A 306 25.99 5.07 5.14
CA VAL A 306 25.29 5.22 6.43
C VAL A 306 26.19 5.83 7.48
N GLU A 307 25.70 6.87 8.11
CA GLU A 307 26.27 7.44 9.32
C GLU A 307 25.70 6.74 10.56
N HIS A 308 26.58 6.23 11.43
CA HIS A 308 26.20 5.50 12.62
C HIS A 308 26.39 6.34 13.87
N ARG A 309 25.42 6.30 14.77
CA ARG A 309 25.44 6.97 16.08
C ARG A 309 25.49 5.96 17.21
N ALA A 310 26.17 6.33 18.27
CA ALA A 310 26.34 5.49 19.46
C ALA A 310 25.26 5.74 20.53
N ASP A 311 24.44 6.77 20.33
CA ASP A 311 23.36 7.17 21.22
C ASP A 311 22.01 6.94 20.53
N ALA A 312 21.17 6.09 21.09
CA ALA A 312 19.82 5.87 20.61
C ALA A 312 18.88 5.62 21.79
N THR A 313 17.93 6.52 22.01
CA THR A 313 16.85 6.32 22.96
C THR A 313 15.88 5.29 22.42
N LEU A 314 15.49 4.33 23.24
CA LEU A 314 14.53 3.31 22.91
C LEU A 314 13.14 3.64 23.45
N ALA A 315 12.12 3.32 22.68
CA ALA A 315 10.73 3.28 23.14
C ALA A 315 9.97 2.22 22.34
N MET A 316 9.00 1.59 22.94
CA MET A 316 8.08 0.67 22.29
C MET A 316 6.71 0.74 22.95
N ALA A 317 5.67 0.72 22.15
CA ALA A 317 4.29 0.74 22.62
C ALA A 317 3.48 -0.31 21.85
N GLU A 318 2.52 -0.92 22.54
CA GLU A 318 1.62 -1.94 22.01
C GLU A 318 0.17 -1.55 22.22
N ARG A 319 -0.67 -1.87 21.26
CA ARG A 319 -2.13 -1.82 21.39
C ARG A 319 -2.73 -3.15 20.97
N ARG A 320 -3.62 -3.69 21.81
CA ARG A 320 -4.46 -4.83 21.49
C ARG A 320 -5.87 -4.35 21.19
N MET A 321 -6.48 -4.88 20.15
CA MET A 321 -7.81 -4.47 19.74
C MET A 321 -8.59 -5.63 19.13
N THR A 322 -9.87 -5.73 19.48
CA THR A 322 -10.78 -6.73 18.91
C THR A 322 -11.34 -6.23 17.59
N LEU A 323 -11.23 -7.08 16.56
CA LEU A 323 -11.85 -6.91 15.26
C LEU A 323 -12.81 -8.07 15.00
N ARG A 324 -13.93 -7.79 14.31
CA ARG A 324 -14.91 -8.79 13.93
C ARG A 324 -14.51 -9.47 12.62
N TYR A 325 -14.87 -10.73 12.48
CA TYR A 325 -14.89 -11.39 11.20
C TYR A 325 -16.20 -11.11 10.45
N ARG A 326 -16.13 -11.09 9.11
CA ARG A 326 -17.29 -11.09 8.23
C ARG A 326 -17.87 -12.50 8.18
N THR A 327 -18.80 -12.78 9.08
CA THR A 327 -19.45 -14.08 9.21
C THR A 327 -20.46 -14.32 8.08
N PRO A 328 -20.68 -15.59 7.68
CA PRO A 328 -21.71 -15.92 6.68
C PRO A 328 -23.13 -15.59 7.19
N ASP A 329 -23.99 -15.18 6.28
CA ASP A 329 -25.43 -15.17 6.52
C ASP A 329 -26.00 -16.61 6.57
N ALA A 330 -27.29 -16.75 6.86
CA ALA A 330 -27.93 -18.06 7.04
C ALA A 330 -27.85 -18.94 5.79
N GLN A 331 -28.04 -18.36 4.60
CA GLN A 331 -28.01 -19.11 3.32
C GLN A 331 -26.59 -19.61 3.01
N ARG A 332 -25.60 -18.76 3.21
CA ARG A 332 -24.20 -19.12 2.99
C ARG A 332 -23.71 -20.14 4.02
N LEU A 333 -24.16 -20.03 5.26
CA LEU A 333 -23.84 -21.00 6.31
C LEU A 333 -24.43 -22.37 5.99
N GLU A 334 -25.69 -22.45 5.58
CA GLU A 334 -26.32 -23.69 5.17
C GLU A 334 -25.61 -24.33 3.95
N TRP A 335 -25.26 -23.53 2.94
CA TRP A 335 -24.45 -23.97 1.81
C TRP A 335 -23.11 -24.56 2.28
N ALA A 336 -22.42 -23.87 3.16
CA ALA A 336 -21.11 -24.28 3.68
C ALA A 336 -21.22 -25.62 4.45
N GLN A 337 -22.24 -25.76 5.28
CA GLN A 337 -22.50 -27.00 6.04
C GLN A 337 -22.76 -28.19 5.10
N ARG A 338 -23.56 -28.02 4.03
CA ARG A 338 -23.80 -29.08 3.04
C ARG A 338 -22.54 -29.49 2.28
N VAL A 339 -21.74 -28.52 1.84
CA VAL A 339 -20.49 -28.79 1.11
C VAL A 339 -19.50 -29.51 1.99
N VAL A 340 -19.28 -29.04 3.23
CA VAL A 340 -18.34 -29.66 4.17
C VAL A 340 -18.81 -31.07 4.58
N ALA A 341 -20.09 -31.28 4.81
CA ALA A 341 -20.63 -32.61 5.11
C ALA A 341 -20.38 -33.61 3.96
N ALA A 342 -20.50 -33.18 2.71
CA ALA A 342 -20.19 -34.00 1.53
C ALA A 342 -18.69 -34.35 1.39
N MET A 343 -17.79 -33.56 1.97
CA MET A 343 -16.36 -33.84 1.98
C MET A 343 -15.97 -34.99 2.94
N GLY A 344 -16.76 -35.21 3.98
CA GLY A 344 -16.36 -36.10 5.09
C GLY A 344 -15.11 -35.63 5.79
N ASN A 345 -14.15 -36.51 6.06
CA ASN A 345 -12.91 -36.20 6.79
C ASN A 345 -11.73 -35.78 5.91
N ARG A 346 -11.94 -35.66 4.59
CA ARG A 346 -10.84 -35.24 3.70
C ARG A 346 -10.63 -33.72 3.75
N LEU A 347 -9.42 -33.29 3.43
CA LEU A 347 -9.13 -31.87 3.21
C LEU A 347 -9.80 -31.36 1.92
N PRO A 348 -10.15 -30.07 1.84
CA PRO A 348 -10.72 -29.48 0.65
C PRO A 348 -9.70 -29.44 -0.52
N VAL A 349 -10.17 -29.70 -1.74
CA VAL A 349 -9.32 -29.70 -2.95
C VAL A 349 -9.86 -28.77 -4.03
N THR A 350 -11.11 -28.28 -3.91
CA THR A 350 -11.70 -27.30 -4.83
C THR A 350 -11.93 -25.97 -4.13
N GLN A 351 -11.96 -24.89 -4.91
CA GLN A 351 -12.20 -23.56 -4.36
C GLN A 351 -13.53 -23.46 -3.58
N PRO A 352 -14.67 -23.97 -4.06
CA PRO A 352 -15.91 -24.00 -3.28
C PRO A 352 -15.80 -24.76 -1.96
N GLU A 353 -15.10 -25.90 -1.91
CA GLU A 353 -14.88 -26.65 -0.68
C GLU A 353 -14.04 -25.90 0.33
N ILE A 354 -12.97 -25.23 -0.16
CA ILE A 354 -12.10 -24.40 0.67
C ILE A 354 -12.90 -23.27 1.32
N TYR A 355 -13.64 -22.52 0.52
CA TYR A 355 -14.40 -21.40 1.04
C TYR A 355 -15.61 -21.82 1.88
N ALA A 356 -16.22 -22.98 1.62
CA ALA A 356 -17.24 -23.53 2.50
C ALA A 356 -16.67 -23.84 3.88
N ARG A 357 -15.51 -24.49 3.97
CA ARG A 357 -14.79 -24.75 5.22
C ARG A 357 -14.45 -23.45 5.94
N GLU A 358 -13.96 -22.45 5.23
CA GLU A 358 -13.62 -21.14 5.78
C GLU A 358 -14.85 -20.40 6.37
N GLN A 359 -16.04 -20.52 5.74
CA GLN A 359 -17.26 -19.94 6.31
C GLN A 359 -17.59 -20.53 7.68
N LEU A 360 -17.38 -21.84 7.88
CA LEU A 360 -17.61 -22.46 9.21
C LEU A 360 -16.63 -21.91 10.26
N PHE A 361 -15.35 -21.75 9.93
CA PHE A 361 -14.38 -21.15 10.85
C PHE A 361 -14.74 -19.72 11.22
N LEU A 362 -15.17 -18.88 10.26
CA LEU A 362 -15.57 -17.51 10.52
C LEU A 362 -16.83 -17.44 11.40
N HIS A 363 -17.80 -18.36 11.14
CA HIS A 363 -19.02 -18.46 11.94
C HIS A 363 -18.75 -18.82 13.41
N GLU A 364 -17.80 -19.73 13.65
CA GLU A 364 -17.41 -20.16 15.00
C GLU A 364 -16.64 -19.05 15.73
N ARG A 365 -15.65 -18.45 15.06
CA ARG A 365 -14.73 -17.48 15.69
C ARG A 365 -15.34 -16.13 15.95
N LYS A 366 -16.13 -15.60 15.03
CA LYS A 366 -16.83 -14.30 15.05
C LYS A 366 -15.93 -13.07 15.17
N GLU A 367 -14.88 -13.13 15.97
CA GLU A 367 -13.93 -12.04 16.22
C GLU A 367 -12.52 -12.57 16.53
N THR A 368 -11.54 -11.70 16.44
CA THR A 368 -10.16 -11.96 16.84
C THR A 368 -9.58 -10.74 17.54
N GLU A 369 -8.63 -10.97 18.43
CA GLU A 369 -7.77 -9.91 18.95
C GLU A 369 -6.54 -9.78 18.06
N ILE A 370 -6.17 -8.57 17.66
CA ILE A 370 -4.96 -8.23 16.92
C ILE A 370 -4.04 -7.38 17.77
N VAL A 371 -2.74 -7.37 17.42
CA VAL A 371 -1.70 -6.62 18.10
C VAL A 371 -1.02 -5.68 17.12
N VAL A 372 -1.01 -4.39 17.44
CA VAL A 372 -0.28 -3.35 16.71
C VAL A 372 0.79 -2.78 17.62
N GLN A 373 2.00 -2.58 17.09
CA GLN A 373 3.11 -2.02 17.83
C GLN A 373 3.77 -0.87 17.08
N ALA A 374 4.38 0.04 17.82
CA ALA A 374 5.36 0.99 17.29
C ALA A 374 6.62 0.97 18.15
N LEU A 375 7.76 1.08 17.49
CA LEU A 375 9.08 1.09 18.10
C LEU A 375 9.84 2.37 17.70
N ARG A 376 10.69 2.85 18.59
CA ARG A 376 11.66 3.91 18.32
C ARG A 376 13.06 3.43 18.65
N LEU A 377 13.99 3.62 17.72
CA LEU A 377 15.43 3.38 17.88
C LEU A 377 16.18 4.68 17.53
N GLY A 378 16.32 5.58 18.51
CA GLY A 378 16.86 6.93 18.27
C GLY A 378 15.92 7.80 17.43
N ASP A 379 16.27 8.09 16.19
CA ASP A 379 15.45 8.84 15.20
C ASP A 379 14.79 7.95 14.17
N ILE A 380 14.86 6.62 14.36
CA ILE A 380 14.24 5.61 13.50
C ILE A 380 12.95 5.13 14.16
N ALA A 381 11.87 5.01 13.38
CA ALA A 381 10.62 4.38 13.81
C ALA A 381 10.34 3.10 13.03
N ILE A 382 9.69 2.16 13.71
CA ILE A 382 9.11 0.96 13.09
C ILE A 382 7.64 0.93 13.50
N ALA A 383 6.72 0.91 12.53
CA ALA A 383 5.33 0.58 12.76
C ALA A 383 5.09 -0.88 12.38
N THR A 384 4.09 -1.52 13.00
CA THR A 384 3.74 -2.90 12.66
C THR A 384 2.27 -3.02 12.27
N THR A 385 2.00 -3.96 11.36
CA THR A 385 0.64 -4.43 11.06
C THR A 385 0.58 -5.94 11.25
N PRO A 386 -0.54 -6.49 11.78
CA PRO A 386 -0.59 -7.91 12.16
C PRO A 386 -0.84 -8.87 11.00
N CYS A 387 -1.06 -8.35 9.82
CA CYS A 387 -1.60 -9.12 8.69
C CYS A 387 -1.05 -8.56 7.37
N GLU A 388 -1.53 -9.08 6.24
CA GLU A 388 -1.11 -8.71 4.89
C GLU A 388 -1.81 -7.42 4.44
N THR A 389 -1.30 -6.26 4.85
CA THR A 389 -1.80 -4.95 4.46
C THR A 389 -1.31 -4.54 3.07
N TYR A 390 -2.05 -3.69 2.39
CA TYR A 390 -1.68 -3.17 1.06
C TYR A 390 -0.54 -2.15 1.15
N ALA A 391 0.21 -1.96 0.07
CA ALA A 391 1.31 -0.99 0.00
C ALA A 391 0.87 0.43 0.40
N ILE A 392 -0.33 0.85 0.02
CA ILE A 392 -0.90 2.15 0.41
C ILE A 392 -0.98 2.34 1.93
N THR A 393 -1.24 1.28 2.70
CA THR A 393 -1.26 1.35 4.17
C THR A 393 0.13 1.65 4.72
N GLY A 394 1.17 1.00 4.18
CA GLY A 394 2.57 1.31 4.50
C GLY A 394 2.93 2.76 4.19
N LEU A 395 2.54 3.26 3.02
CA LEU A 395 2.75 4.66 2.62
C LEU A 395 2.03 5.65 3.53
N LYS A 396 0.76 5.39 3.93
CA LYS A 396 0.02 6.18 4.93
C LYS A 396 0.79 6.29 6.25
N LEU A 397 1.31 5.17 6.75
CA LEU A 397 2.05 5.12 8.01
C LEU A 397 3.39 5.87 7.91
N LYS A 398 4.14 5.69 6.83
CA LYS A 398 5.39 6.42 6.57
C LYS A 398 5.15 7.93 6.44
N ALA A 399 4.09 8.34 5.74
CA ALA A 399 3.73 9.76 5.58
C ALA A 399 3.32 10.42 6.90
N ALA A 400 2.50 9.75 7.70
CA ALA A 400 1.99 10.27 8.97
C ALA A 400 3.01 10.17 10.13
N SER A 401 4.01 9.30 10.06
CA SER A 401 4.97 9.11 11.15
C SER A 401 5.62 10.42 11.57
N PRO A 402 5.72 10.70 12.88
CA PRO A 402 6.45 11.88 13.38
C PRO A 402 7.96 11.81 13.14
N LEU A 403 8.50 10.60 12.88
CA LEU A 403 9.89 10.37 12.54
C LEU A 403 10.02 10.09 11.04
N GLU A 404 10.91 10.80 10.37
CA GLU A 404 11.09 10.66 8.92
C GLU A 404 11.62 9.29 8.52
N ARG A 405 12.54 8.72 9.33
CA ARG A 405 13.14 7.40 9.10
C ARG A 405 12.22 6.32 9.65
N THR A 406 11.20 5.96 8.88
CA THR A 406 10.17 4.99 9.29
C THR A 406 10.10 3.82 8.32
N MET A 407 10.10 2.60 8.86
CA MET A 407 9.75 1.39 8.12
C MET A 407 8.46 0.77 8.69
N VAL A 408 7.79 -0.06 7.90
CA VAL A 408 6.56 -0.75 8.31
C VAL A 408 6.76 -2.24 8.14
N ILE A 409 6.63 -3.00 9.23
CA ILE A 409 6.74 -4.46 9.23
C ILE A 409 5.33 -5.05 9.34
N GLU A 410 4.89 -5.76 8.31
CA GLU A 410 3.65 -6.53 8.35
C GLU A 410 3.86 -7.98 8.82
N LEU A 411 2.80 -8.76 8.94
CA LEU A 411 2.80 -10.11 9.51
C LEU A 411 3.44 -10.17 10.90
N ALA A 412 3.26 -9.09 11.65
CA ALA A 412 3.83 -8.88 12.97
C ALA A 412 2.81 -9.24 14.06
N ASN A 413 3.22 -10.12 14.97
CA ASN A 413 2.44 -10.54 16.14
C ASN A 413 1.11 -11.26 15.83
N GLY A 414 0.88 -11.70 14.60
CA GLY A 414 -0.32 -12.40 14.16
C GLY A 414 -0.38 -12.55 12.65
N GLY A 415 -1.41 -13.24 12.15
CA GLY A 415 -1.60 -13.50 10.73
C GLY A 415 -3.08 -13.74 10.42
N ASP A 416 -3.91 -12.69 10.44
CA ASP A 416 -5.34 -12.78 10.11
C ASP A 416 -5.64 -12.49 8.62
N GLY A 417 -4.64 -12.68 7.75
CA GLY A 417 -4.75 -12.59 6.29
C GLY A 417 -4.73 -11.17 5.74
N TYR A 418 -5.32 -10.99 4.55
CA TYR A 418 -5.33 -9.72 3.84
C TYR A 418 -6.19 -8.66 4.52
N ILE A 419 -5.66 -7.45 4.57
CA ILE A 419 -6.36 -6.25 5.06
C ILE A 419 -6.29 -5.16 3.98
N PRO A 420 -7.20 -5.22 3.00
CA PRO A 420 -7.32 -4.18 1.98
C PRO A 420 -7.94 -2.90 2.55
N PRO A 421 -7.68 -1.72 1.94
CA PRO A 421 -8.44 -0.51 2.18
C PRO A 421 -9.94 -0.70 1.96
N VAL A 422 -10.76 0.13 2.61
CA VAL A 422 -12.23 0.04 2.58
C VAL A 422 -12.78 -0.01 1.16
N GLU A 423 -12.24 0.79 0.26
CA GLU A 423 -12.67 0.94 -1.13
C GLU A 423 -12.57 -0.39 -1.91
N HIS A 424 -11.58 -1.20 -1.61
CA HIS A 424 -11.32 -2.45 -2.31
C HIS A 424 -12.36 -3.56 -2.00
N HIS A 425 -13.06 -3.46 -0.89
CA HIS A 425 -14.14 -4.40 -0.57
C HIS A 425 -15.32 -4.34 -1.57
N LEU A 426 -15.52 -3.17 -2.22
CA LEU A 426 -16.52 -3.02 -3.28
C LEU A 426 -16.15 -3.74 -4.57
N PHE A 427 -14.86 -3.97 -4.80
CA PHE A 427 -14.37 -4.56 -6.04
C PHE A 427 -14.29 -6.08 -5.98
N GLY A 428 -14.40 -6.67 -4.80
CA GLY A 428 -14.26 -8.10 -4.62
C GLY A 428 -12.81 -8.58 -4.86
N GLY A 429 -12.67 -9.84 -5.24
CA GLY A 429 -11.39 -10.48 -5.49
C GLY A 429 -10.82 -11.22 -4.29
N TYR A 430 -9.75 -11.99 -4.53
CA TYR A 430 -9.16 -12.90 -3.56
C TYR A 430 -8.84 -12.25 -2.20
N ASN A 431 -8.31 -11.04 -2.23
CA ASN A 431 -7.91 -10.29 -1.04
C ASN A 431 -9.11 -9.80 -0.19
N THR A 432 -10.34 -10.00 -0.68
CA THR A 432 -11.58 -9.56 0.00
C THR A 432 -12.57 -10.69 0.24
N TRP A 433 -12.35 -11.89 -0.31
CA TRP A 433 -13.28 -13.01 -0.08
C TRP A 433 -13.19 -13.50 1.36
N ALA A 434 -14.33 -13.52 2.05
CA ALA A 434 -14.38 -13.87 3.46
C ALA A 434 -13.87 -15.30 3.73
N ALA A 435 -12.72 -15.39 4.35
CA ALA A 435 -12.00 -16.59 4.78
C ALA A 435 -10.99 -16.20 5.86
N ARG A 436 -10.31 -17.15 6.52
CA ARG A 436 -9.19 -16.81 7.42
C ARG A 436 -8.08 -16.04 6.72
N SER A 437 -7.98 -16.15 5.39
CA SER A 437 -7.05 -15.37 4.56
C SER A 437 -7.47 -13.93 4.28
N ALA A 438 -8.73 -13.53 4.55
CA ALA A 438 -9.24 -12.18 4.32
C ALA A 438 -10.57 -11.98 5.09
N GLY A 439 -10.61 -12.35 6.36
CA GLY A 439 -11.87 -12.48 7.10
C GLY A 439 -12.33 -11.24 7.83
N LEU A 440 -11.47 -10.28 8.11
CA LEU A 440 -11.76 -9.16 9.00
C LEU A 440 -12.81 -8.19 8.44
N GLU A 441 -13.42 -7.43 9.33
CA GLU A 441 -14.41 -6.39 9.02
C GLU A 441 -13.85 -5.34 8.03
N VAL A 442 -14.73 -4.74 7.24
CA VAL A 442 -14.35 -3.75 6.21
C VAL A 442 -13.59 -2.56 6.79
N SER A 443 -13.88 -2.18 8.03
CA SER A 443 -13.19 -1.09 8.74
C SER A 443 -11.84 -1.48 9.37
N ALA A 444 -11.33 -2.69 9.15
CA ALA A 444 -10.11 -3.18 9.79
C ALA A 444 -8.88 -2.32 9.43
N GLU A 445 -8.66 -2.03 8.14
CA GLU A 445 -7.51 -1.24 7.69
C GLU A 445 -7.46 0.16 8.34
N PRO A 446 -8.50 1.01 8.27
CA PRO A 446 -8.42 2.34 8.89
C PRO A 446 -8.28 2.29 10.42
N ARG A 447 -8.87 1.29 11.10
CA ARG A 447 -8.71 1.11 12.55
C ARG A 447 -7.28 0.74 12.93
N ILE A 448 -6.64 -0.17 12.19
CA ILE A 448 -5.24 -0.57 12.37
C ILE A 448 -4.31 0.60 12.08
N THR A 449 -4.52 1.28 10.96
CA THR A 449 -3.73 2.45 10.55
C THR A 449 -3.78 3.56 11.61
N GLN A 450 -4.97 3.90 12.11
CA GLN A 450 -5.13 4.90 13.15
C GLN A 450 -4.42 4.49 14.45
N ALA A 451 -4.55 3.22 14.87
CA ALA A 451 -3.85 2.71 16.05
C ALA A 451 -2.32 2.78 15.89
N ALA A 452 -1.79 2.40 14.73
CA ALA A 452 -0.36 2.45 14.44
C ALA A 452 0.18 3.90 14.45
N ILE A 453 -0.57 4.85 13.87
CA ILE A 453 -0.20 6.27 13.87
C ILE A 453 -0.16 6.83 15.31
N GLU A 454 -1.15 6.54 16.13
CA GLU A 454 -1.19 6.98 17.53
C GLU A 454 -0.05 6.39 18.35
N LEU A 455 0.32 5.14 18.09
CA LEU A 455 1.49 4.51 18.73
C LEU A 455 2.81 5.15 18.23
N LEU A 456 2.91 5.51 16.95
CA LEU A 456 4.07 6.25 16.41
C LEU A 456 4.19 7.64 17.07
N GLU A 457 3.08 8.35 17.29
CA GLU A 457 3.07 9.62 18.03
C GLU A 457 3.56 9.41 19.48
N GLN A 458 3.09 8.37 20.13
CA GLN A 458 3.48 8.03 21.49
C GLN A 458 4.98 7.74 21.61
N VAL A 459 5.55 6.86 20.78
CA VAL A 459 6.98 6.52 20.85
C VAL A 459 7.85 7.63 20.30
N GLY A 460 7.36 8.40 19.33
CA GLY A 460 8.06 9.55 18.74
C GLY A 460 8.11 10.76 19.68
N GLY A 461 7.15 10.88 20.61
CA GLY A 461 6.99 12.03 21.48
C GLY A 461 6.62 13.32 20.72
N LYS A 462 6.04 13.21 19.55
CA LYS A 462 5.64 14.32 18.66
C LYS A 462 4.32 13.96 17.97
N PRO A 463 3.51 14.97 17.55
CA PRO A 463 2.34 14.72 16.73
C PRO A 463 2.74 14.17 15.36
N ARG A 464 1.80 13.48 14.70
CA ARG A 464 1.94 13.04 13.30
C ARG A 464 2.24 14.21 12.38
N ARG A 465 2.94 13.94 11.30
CA ARG A 465 3.15 14.92 10.23
C ARG A 465 1.87 15.13 9.46
N SER A 466 1.58 16.37 9.06
CA SER A 466 0.61 16.64 8.00
C SER A 466 1.24 16.23 6.67
N TRP A 467 0.47 15.53 5.87
CA TRP A 467 0.89 15.18 4.51
C TRP A 467 0.35 16.22 3.54
N GLU A 468 1.27 16.87 2.82
CA GLU A 468 0.96 17.77 1.72
C GLU A 468 2.00 17.55 0.64
N LEU A 469 1.55 17.34 -0.61
CA LEU A 469 2.48 17.30 -1.73
C LEU A 469 3.11 18.69 -1.94
N PRO A 470 4.42 18.78 -2.13
CA PRO A 470 5.06 20.04 -2.48
C PRO A 470 4.44 20.64 -3.77
N ALA A 471 4.48 21.96 -3.89
CA ALA A 471 4.03 22.67 -5.07
C ALA A 471 5.20 22.93 -6.02
N GLY A 472 5.27 22.19 -7.12
CA GLY A 472 6.25 22.36 -8.19
C GLY A 472 5.90 23.54 -9.12
N PRO A 473 6.69 23.76 -10.20
CA PRO A 473 6.49 24.90 -11.12
C PRO A 473 5.10 24.96 -11.76
N ALA A 474 4.53 23.80 -12.16
CA ALA A 474 3.20 23.73 -12.76
C ALA A 474 2.10 24.11 -11.76
N ALA A 475 2.21 23.67 -10.51
CA ALA A 475 1.30 24.05 -9.44
C ALA A 475 1.28 25.57 -9.22
N GLN A 476 2.44 26.23 -9.31
CA GLN A 476 2.55 27.70 -9.23
C GLN A 476 1.85 28.39 -10.40
N VAL A 477 1.92 27.85 -11.63
CA VAL A 477 1.20 28.37 -12.80
C VAL A 477 -0.31 28.31 -12.60
N ILE A 478 -0.83 27.19 -12.09
CA ILE A 478 -2.26 27.02 -11.78
C ILE A 478 -2.71 28.06 -10.74
N LEU A 479 -1.99 28.20 -9.64
CA LEU A 479 -2.32 29.17 -8.58
C LEU A 479 -2.26 30.63 -9.08
N ALA A 480 -1.25 30.96 -9.89
CA ALA A 480 -1.12 32.30 -10.48
C ALA A 480 -2.28 32.67 -11.41
N ALA A 481 -2.88 31.68 -12.08
CA ALA A 481 -4.06 31.86 -12.93
C ALA A 481 -5.37 32.06 -12.15
N ARG A 482 -5.35 31.97 -10.80
CA ARG A 482 -6.44 32.21 -9.85
C ARG A 482 -7.67 31.34 -10.11
N PRO A 483 -7.59 30.01 -9.95
CA PRO A 483 -8.73 29.13 -10.08
C PRO A 483 -9.79 29.42 -9.01
N ALA A 484 -11.05 29.18 -9.32
CA ALA A 484 -12.15 29.19 -8.37
C ALA A 484 -12.12 27.98 -7.43
N ALA A 485 -11.59 26.85 -7.93
CA ALA A 485 -11.28 25.64 -7.18
C ALA A 485 -10.16 24.88 -7.91
N TRP A 486 -9.33 24.17 -7.14
CA TRP A 486 -8.29 23.31 -7.68
C TRP A 486 -8.10 22.10 -6.75
N TRP A 487 -8.42 20.91 -7.23
CA TRP A 487 -8.26 19.63 -6.56
C TRP A 487 -7.06 18.92 -7.16
N ARG A 488 -6.04 18.68 -6.34
CA ARG A 488 -4.83 17.94 -6.74
C ARG A 488 -5.05 16.44 -6.81
N LEU A 489 -6.07 15.95 -6.11
CA LEU A 489 -6.49 14.56 -6.05
C LEU A 489 -5.41 13.62 -5.51
N ASP A 490 -4.63 14.08 -4.56
CA ASP A 490 -3.48 13.38 -3.97
C ASP A 490 -3.78 12.69 -2.62
N GLU A 491 -5.06 12.53 -2.30
CA GLU A 491 -5.51 11.91 -1.07
C GLU A 491 -5.20 10.39 -1.04
N PHE A 492 -4.91 9.89 0.16
CA PHE A 492 -4.76 8.45 0.41
C PHE A 492 -6.09 7.68 0.47
N THR A 493 -7.21 8.36 0.62
CA THR A 493 -8.55 7.77 0.77
C THR A 493 -9.62 8.83 0.58
N GLY A 494 -10.84 8.39 0.20
CA GLY A 494 -12.02 9.24 0.21
C GLY A 494 -12.62 9.46 1.61
N PRO A 495 -13.80 10.11 1.68
CA PRO A 495 -14.59 10.62 0.57
C PRO A 495 -14.27 12.06 0.16
N LEU A 496 -13.32 12.75 0.79
CA LEU A 496 -13.07 14.18 0.59
C LEU A 496 -11.91 14.39 -0.39
N ALA A 497 -12.14 15.21 -1.42
CA ALA A 497 -11.10 15.82 -2.25
C ALA A 497 -10.88 17.26 -1.81
N VAL A 498 -9.66 17.59 -1.41
CA VAL A 498 -9.32 18.88 -0.81
C VAL A 498 -9.07 19.93 -1.90
N ASP A 499 -9.75 21.08 -1.80
CA ASP A 499 -9.46 22.24 -2.64
C ASP A 499 -8.18 22.94 -2.15
N ALA A 500 -7.15 22.93 -2.96
CA ALA A 500 -5.86 23.55 -2.68
C ALA A 500 -5.89 25.09 -2.79
N THR A 501 -7.02 25.71 -3.15
CA THR A 501 -7.19 27.16 -3.15
C THR A 501 -7.65 27.69 -1.78
N PRO A 502 -7.43 28.98 -1.48
CA PRO A 502 -7.95 29.58 -0.25
C PRO A 502 -9.49 29.58 -0.14
N ALA A 503 -10.20 29.19 -1.19
CA ALA A 503 -11.67 29.13 -1.19
C ALA A 503 -12.21 27.88 -0.47
N HIS A 504 -11.38 26.84 -0.28
CA HIS A 504 -11.71 25.58 0.41
C HIS A 504 -13.02 24.93 -0.08
N ARG A 505 -13.24 24.93 -1.40
CA ARG A 505 -14.39 24.28 -2.05
C ARG A 505 -14.10 22.79 -2.26
N ASN A 506 -14.07 22.06 -1.17
CA ASN A 506 -13.83 20.62 -1.23
C ASN A 506 -14.91 19.92 -2.06
N ALA A 507 -14.49 18.85 -2.74
CA ALA A 507 -15.36 17.97 -3.50
C ALA A 507 -15.47 16.61 -2.79
N HIS A 508 -16.42 15.77 -3.23
CA HIS A 508 -16.67 14.47 -2.63
C HIS A 508 -16.56 13.35 -3.64
N TYR A 509 -15.71 12.38 -3.34
CA TYR A 509 -15.66 11.12 -4.08
C TYR A 509 -16.89 10.27 -3.75
N GLU A 510 -17.60 9.85 -4.78
CA GLU A 510 -18.54 8.73 -4.67
C GLU A 510 -17.77 7.41 -4.57
N PRO A 511 -18.41 6.32 -4.07
CA PRO A 511 -17.77 5.00 -4.04
C PRO A 511 -17.25 4.55 -5.42
N ALA A 512 -16.38 3.55 -5.43
CA ALA A 512 -15.72 3.00 -6.62
C ALA A 512 -14.63 3.92 -7.22
N VAL A 513 -13.70 4.33 -6.33
CA VAL A 513 -12.45 5.01 -6.67
C VAL A 513 -11.33 4.36 -5.86
N THR A 514 -10.16 4.15 -6.45
CA THR A 514 -8.93 3.80 -5.74
C THR A 514 -7.97 4.99 -5.71
N PHE A 515 -7.06 5.03 -4.76
CA PHE A 515 -6.33 6.24 -4.43
C PHE A 515 -4.83 6.08 -4.53
N TYR A 516 -4.16 7.22 -4.69
CA TYR A 516 -2.72 7.39 -4.50
C TYR A 516 -1.83 6.70 -5.53
N LEU A 517 -2.34 6.45 -6.74
CA LEU A 517 -1.56 5.97 -7.88
C LEU A 517 -0.70 7.09 -8.46
N ASP A 518 0.22 6.74 -9.36
CA ASP A 518 1.08 7.74 -10.00
C ASP A 518 0.29 8.67 -10.91
N GLY A 519 0.46 9.96 -10.67
CA GLY A 519 -0.09 11.07 -11.44
C GLY A 519 0.82 11.51 -12.60
N PRO A 520 0.42 12.54 -13.35
CA PRO A 520 1.21 13.09 -14.44
C PRO A 520 2.39 13.94 -13.94
N ARG A 521 3.47 13.98 -14.71
CA ARG A 521 4.50 15.02 -14.63
C ARG A 521 4.99 15.35 -13.21
N SER A 522 5.39 14.37 -12.42
CA SER A 522 5.74 14.50 -11.00
C SER A 522 6.70 15.68 -10.70
N GLU A 523 7.81 15.82 -11.42
CA GLU A 523 8.75 16.93 -11.22
C GLU A 523 8.12 18.32 -11.45
N GLN A 524 7.16 18.41 -12.39
CA GLN A 524 6.50 19.65 -12.72
C GLN A 524 5.45 20.03 -11.65
N PHE A 525 4.69 19.07 -11.14
CA PHE A 525 3.64 19.31 -10.15
C PHE A 525 4.12 19.32 -8.71
N CYS A 526 5.12 18.50 -8.38
CA CYS A 526 5.57 18.28 -6.99
C CYS A 526 7.03 18.66 -6.75
N GLY A 527 7.83 18.90 -7.82
CA GLY A 527 9.25 19.17 -7.70
C GLY A 527 10.11 17.89 -7.61
N PRO A 528 11.44 18.06 -7.52
CA PRO A 528 12.38 16.93 -7.55
C PRO A 528 12.18 15.94 -6.40
N GLY A 529 12.18 14.65 -6.73
CA GLY A 529 12.14 13.55 -5.74
C GLY A 529 10.76 13.27 -5.13
N ALA A 530 9.72 14.03 -5.49
CA ALA A 530 8.34 13.75 -5.11
C ALA A 530 7.57 13.12 -6.28
N VAL A 531 6.62 12.25 -5.98
CA VAL A 531 5.74 11.62 -6.97
C VAL A 531 4.37 12.26 -6.89
N ASN A 532 3.88 12.80 -8.01
CA ASN A 532 2.50 13.26 -8.12
C ASN A 532 1.54 12.08 -8.00
N ARG A 533 0.40 12.27 -7.32
CA ARG A 533 -0.51 11.18 -6.99
C ARG A 533 -1.91 11.46 -7.53
N ALA A 534 -2.56 10.42 -8.02
CA ALA A 534 -3.87 10.50 -8.65
C ALA A 534 -4.77 9.33 -8.25
N PRO A 535 -6.10 9.51 -8.17
CA PRO A 535 -7.05 8.42 -8.02
C PRO A 535 -7.32 7.73 -9.36
N HIS A 536 -7.66 6.45 -9.32
CA HIS A 536 -8.24 5.71 -10.44
C HIS A 536 -9.75 5.54 -10.20
N PHE A 537 -10.55 6.11 -11.09
CA PHE A 537 -11.99 5.98 -11.09
C PHE A 537 -12.38 4.61 -11.66
N VAL A 538 -13.21 3.88 -10.93
CA VAL A 538 -13.69 2.53 -11.25
C VAL A 538 -15.20 2.60 -11.50
N GLY A 539 -15.65 3.67 -12.17
CA GLY A 539 -17.06 4.00 -12.36
C GLY A 539 -17.63 4.92 -11.26
N GLY A 540 -16.87 5.28 -10.22
CA GLY A 540 -17.22 6.33 -9.26
C GLY A 540 -17.11 7.72 -9.88
N ARG A 541 -17.59 8.75 -9.15
CA ARG A 541 -17.51 10.16 -9.57
C ARG A 541 -16.93 11.02 -8.44
N LEU A 542 -16.34 12.15 -8.82
CA LEU A 542 -16.03 13.27 -7.92
C LEU A 542 -17.11 14.34 -8.10
N ARG A 543 -17.86 14.63 -7.06
CA ARG A 543 -18.92 15.63 -7.07
C ARG A 543 -18.45 16.93 -6.44
N ALA A 544 -18.57 18.01 -7.21
CA ALA A 544 -18.27 19.37 -6.76
C ALA A 544 -19.49 20.27 -6.91
N ARG A 545 -19.71 21.13 -5.94
CA ARG A 545 -20.69 22.21 -6.06
C ARG A 545 -19.94 23.53 -6.19
N LEU A 546 -19.99 24.08 -7.39
CA LEU A 546 -19.31 25.32 -7.71
C LEU A 546 -20.29 26.51 -7.66
N PRO A 547 -19.80 27.74 -7.39
CA PRO A 547 -20.61 28.95 -7.57
C PRO A 547 -21.04 29.10 -9.04
N ASP A 548 -21.96 30.00 -9.31
CA ASP A 548 -22.25 30.35 -10.68
C ASP A 548 -20.99 30.95 -11.35
N LEU A 549 -20.43 30.19 -12.28
CA LEU A 549 -19.23 30.57 -13.02
C LEU A 549 -19.55 31.55 -14.18
N GLY A 550 -20.83 31.82 -14.41
CA GLY A 550 -21.29 32.63 -15.53
C GLY A 550 -21.04 31.98 -16.90
N PRO A 551 -21.26 32.74 -17.98
CA PRO A 551 -21.11 32.22 -19.35
C PRO A 551 -19.66 32.11 -19.81
N ARG A 552 -18.70 32.54 -19.00
CA ARG A 552 -17.26 32.48 -19.30
C ARG A 552 -16.52 31.77 -18.16
N HIS A 553 -16.03 30.58 -18.43
CA HIS A 553 -15.21 29.81 -17.48
C HIS A 553 -14.33 28.80 -18.20
N THR A 554 -13.38 28.24 -17.49
CA THR A 554 -12.50 27.18 -18.00
C THR A 554 -12.43 26.04 -17.00
N VAL A 555 -12.47 24.81 -17.50
CA VAL A 555 -12.16 23.57 -16.74
C VAL A 555 -10.92 22.96 -17.34
N SER A 556 -9.92 22.66 -16.52
CA SER A 556 -8.63 22.09 -16.91
C SER A 556 -8.35 20.86 -16.06
N LEU A 557 -7.92 19.78 -16.66
CA LEU A 557 -7.61 18.52 -15.95
C LEU A 557 -6.67 17.64 -16.77
N TRP A 558 -6.00 16.73 -16.09
CA TRP A 558 -5.28 15.65 -16.72
C TRP A 558 -6.12 14.38 -16.70
N ILE A 559 -6.12 13.65 -17.80
CA ILE A 559 -6.85 12.40 -17.98
C ILE A 559 -5.89 11.26 -18.35
N TRP A 560 -6.18 10.05 -17.89
CA TRP A 560 -5.49 8.82 -18.24
C TRP A 560 -6.54 7.73 -18.50
N ASN A 561 -6.75 7.37 -19.77
CA ASN A 561 -7.79 6.43 -20.17
C ASN A 561 -7.40 4.99 -19.87
N GLY A 562 -8.21 4.26 -19.11
CA GLY A 562 -8.02 2.84 -18.83
C GLY A 562 -8.78 1.89 -19.77
N MET A 563 -9.85 2.34 -20.41
CA MET A 563 -10.65 1.49 -21.28
C MET A 563 -9.96 1.26 -22.64
N PRO A 564 -9.92 0.02 -23.14
CA PRO A 564 -9.47 -0.22 -24.51
C PRO A 564 -10.49 0.28 -25.53
N ASP A 565 -9.99 0.65 -26.70
CA ASP A 565 -10.81 1.02 -27.82
C ASP A 565 -11.77 -0.13 -28.24
N GLY A 566 -12.97 0.24 -28.60
CA GLY A 566 -13.99 -0.74 -29.02
C GLY A 566 -14.70 -1.49 -27.90
N ALA A 567 -14.33 -1.29 -26.62
CA ALA A 567 -14.93 -2.00 -25.50
C ALA A 567 -16.41 -1.68 -25.26
N ARG A 568 -16.80 -0.43 -25.40
CA ARG A 568 -18.19 0.07 -25.27
C ARG A 568 -18.37 1.33 -26.08
N ALA A 569 -19.61 1.80 -26.28
CA ALA A 569 -19.93 2.94 -27.14
C ALA A 569 -19.19 4.22 -26.71
N MET A 570 -19.17 4.53 -25.41
CA MET A 570 -18.35 5.58 -24.82
C MET A 570 -17.28 4.91 -23.95
N ALA A 571 -16.01 5.23 -24.17
CA ALA A 571 -14.92 4.78 -23.29
C ALA A 571 -15.13 5.34 -21.88
N GLY A 572 -15.59 6.57 -21.76
CA GLY A 572 -16.08 7.11 -20.50
C GLY A 572 -16.29 8.63 -20.57
N TRP A 573 -17.21 9.11 -19.73
CA TRP A 573 -17.39 10.52 -19.44
C TRP A 573 -16.52 10.90 -18.26
N PHE A 574 -15.68 11.93 -18.40
CA PHE A 574 -14.80 12.37 -17.32
C PHE A 574 -15.14 13.76 -16.79
N TYR A 575 -16.03 14.50 -17.44
CA TYR A 575 -16.57 15.75 -16.95
C TYR A 575 -18.05 15.87 -17.34
N SER A 576 -18.86 16.34 -16.40
CA SER A 576 -20.27 16.65 -16.61
C SER A 576 -20.66 17.82 -15.73
N ARG A 577 -21.38 18.76 -16.31
CA ARG A 577 -22.02 19.84 -15.59
C ARG A 577 -23.50 19.86 -15.93
N ASP A 578 -24.33 19.37 -15.01
CA ASP A 578 -25.77 19.24 -15.17
C ASP A 578 -26.42 18.93 -13.81
N HIS A 579 -27.73 18.85 -13.76
CA HIS A 579 -28.43 18.35 -12.59
C HIS A 579 -28.13 16.87 -12.34
N ASP A 580 -27.87 16.51 -11.11
CA ASP A 580 -27.62 15.12 -10.75
C ASP A 580 -28.82 14.23 -11.09
N HIS A 581 -28.55 13.01 -11.53
CA HIS A 581 -29.50 11.99 -11.97
C HIS A 581 -30.28 12.29 -13.25
N GLY A 582 -29.81 13.21 -14.10
CA GLY A 582 -30.47 13.49 -15.35
C GLY A 582 -29.62 14.22 -16.40
N LEU A 583 -30.19 14.42 -17.58
CA LEU A 583 -29.60 15.21 -18.64
C LEU A 583 -30.59 16.33 -18.97
N SER A 584 -30.15 17.60 -18.90
CA SER A 584 -30.96 18.78 -19.21
C SER A 584 -30.43 19.52 -20.43
N GLY A 585 -31.23 20.41 -21.00
CA GLY A 585 -30.79 21.27 -22.11
C GLY A 585 -29.65 22.24 -21.71
N ALA A 586 -29.43 22.48 -20.43
CA ALA A 586 -28.34 23.29 -19.91
C ALA A 586 -27.03 22.45 -19.66
N GLY A 587 -27.09 21.14 -19.78
CA GLY A 587 -25.98 20.25 -19.49
C GLY A 587 -24.86 20.31 -20.53
N GLU A 588 -23.63 20.12 -20.06
CA GLU A 588 -22.40 19.98 -20.86
C GLU A 588 -21.58 18.80 -20.37
N HIS A 589 -21.15 17.96 -21.30
CA HIS A 589 -20.46 16.71 -20.97
C HIS A 589 -19.23 16.53 -21.87
N LEU A 590 -18.12 16.10 -21.28
CA LEU A 590 -16.88 15.82 -21.98
C LEU A 590 -16.42 14.39 -21.65
N GLY A 591 -16.10 13.65 -22.68
CA GLY A 591 -15.73 12.24 -22.57
C GLY A 591 -14.85 11.77 -23.71
N LEU A 592 -14.66 10.47 -23.78
CA LEU A 592 -13.92 9.78 -24.83
C LEU A 592 -14.81 8.75 -25.52
N ALA A 593 -14.89 8.80 -26.85
CA ALA A 593 -15.63 7.79 -27.62
C ALA A 593 -14.92 6.44 -27.53
N GLY A 594 -15.70 5.36 -27.42
CA GLY A 594 -15.15 3.99 -27.34
C GLY A 594 -15.29 3.19 -28.63
N GLN A 595 -16.41 3.39 -29.34
CA GLN A 595 -16.73 2.68 -30.60
C GLN A 595 -17.07 3.64 -31.73
N GLY A 596 -17.12 3.12 -32.95
CA GLY A 596 -17.49 3.87 -34.14
C GLY A 596 -16.34 4.71 -34.72
N PRO A 597 -16.66 5.64 -35.67
CA PRO A 597 -15.65 6.40 -36.41
C PRO A 597 -14.84 7.37 -35.57
N HIS A 598 -15.28 7.64 -34.35
CA HIS A 598 -14.61 8.55 -33.41
C HIS A 598 -13.97 7.84 -32.22
N ALA A 599 -13.83 6.50 -32.26
CA ALA A 599 -13.21 5.74 -31.21
C ALA A 599 -11.83 6.31 -30.80
N GLY A 600 -11.57 6.42 -29.51
CA GLY A 600 -10.34 6.98 -28.93
C GLY A 600 -10.21 8.50 -29.05
N ARG A 601 -11.24 9.26 -29.43
CA ARG A 601 -11.21 10.71 -29.58
C ARG A 601 -12.09 11.42 -28.56
N LEU A 602 -11.72 12.64 -28.21
CA LEU A 602 -12.52 13.47 -27.31
C LEU A 602 -13.92 13.73 -27.91
N VAL A 603 -14.91 13.73 -27.05
CA VAL A 603 -16.31 14.02 -27.42
C VAL A 603 -16.84 15.09 -26.46
N PHE A 604 -17.36 16.16 -27.02
CA PHE A 604 -18.15 17.18 -26.31
C PHE A 604 -19.62 17.05 -26.68
N GLN A 605 -20.50 16.95 -25.70
CA GLN A 605 -21.95 16.89 -25.87
C GLN A 605 -22.62 17.98 -25.04
N ARG A 606 -23.56 18.65 -25.60
CA ARG A 606 -24.47 19.58 -24.89
C ARG A 606 -25.88 19.02 -24.82
N GLY A 607 -26.49 19.12 -23.65
CA GLY A 607 -27.83 18.61 -23.44
C GLY A 607 -27.98 17.10 -23.60
N PRO A 608 -29.20 16.58 -23.66
CA PRO A 608 -29.49 15.15 -23.68
C PRO A 608 -29.27 14.49 -25.04
N ALA A 609 -29.34 15.23 -26.13
CA ALA A 609 -29.37 14.70 -27.49
C ALA A 609 -27.98 14.30 -27.99
N ALA A 610 -27.83 13.04 -28.42
CA ALA A 610 -26.58 12.53 -28.95
C ALA A 610 -26.13 13.25 -30.26
N GLU A 611 -27.05 13.81 -31.01
CA GLU A 611 -26.82 14.55 -32.24
C GLU A 611 -26.07 15.89 -32.00
N THR A 612 -26.03 16.34 -30.75
CA THR A 612 -25.24 17.51 -30.36
C THR A 612 -23.77 17.21 -30.11
N ARG A 613 -23.34 15.93 -30.24
CA ARG A 613 -21.96 15.51 -30.03
C ARG A 613 -21.03 16.05 -31.10
N LEU A 614 -19.96 16.67 -30.65
CA LEU A 614 -18.83 17.06 -31.47
C LEU A 614 -17.69 16.10 -31.11
N ALA A 615 -16.93 15.64 -32.10
CA ALA A 615 -15.80 14.75 -31.90
C ALA A 615 -14.49 15.45 -32.32
N GLY A 616 -13.46 15.22 -31.54
CA GLY A 616 -12.11 15.66 -31.83
C GLY A 616 -11.46 14.86 -32.98
N ARG A 617 -10.24 15.25 -33.33
CA ARG A 617 -9.48 14.66 -34.44
C ARG A 617 -8.37 13.74 -33.96
N THR A 618 -7.83 14.02 -32.77
CA THR A 618 -6.63 13.36 -32.22
C THR A 618 -7.01 12.14 -31.41
N LEU A 619 -6.30 11.03 -31.62
CA LEU A 619 -6.43 9.84 -30.78
C LEU A 619 -5.81 10.08 -29.41
N VAL A 620 -6.51 9.67 -28.37
CA VAL A 620 -6.04 9.65 -26.98
C VAL A 620 -5.65 8.22 -26.66
N PRO A 621 -4.33 7.88 -26.63
CA PRO A 621 -3.89 6.52 -26.37
C PRO A 621 -4.30 6.05 -24.97
N ARG A 622 -4.59 4.77 -24.86
CA ARG A 622 -4.82 4.12 -23.58
C ARG A 622 -3.55 4.20 -22.71
N TRP A 623 -3.74 4.35 -21.39
CA TRP A 623 -2.66 4.36 -20.39
C TRP A 623 -1.63 5.47 -20.59
N THR A 624 -2.09 6.59 -21.12
CA THR A 624 -1.23 7.76 -21.38
C THR A 624 -1.88 9.01 -20.79
N TRP A 625 -1.12 9.76 -20.00
CA TRP A 625 -1.57 11.04 -19.48
C TRP A 625 -1.66 12.09 -20.57
N ARG A 626 -2.81 12.77 -20.65
CA ARG A 626 -3.09 13.87 -21.59
C ARG A 626 -3.77 15.02 -20.85
N HIS A 627 -3.39 16.23 -21.17
CA HIS A 627 -4.04 17.42 -20.64
C HIS A 627 -5.26 17.78 -21.47
N VAL A 628 -6.39 18.07 -20.83
CA VAL A 628 -7.64 18.50 -21.47
C VAL A 628 -8.12 19.80 -20.83
N ALA A 629 -8.54 20.77 -21.64
CA ALA A 629 -9.21 21.96 -21.15
C ALA A 629 -10.46 22.25 -21.94
N LEU A 630 -11.55 22.53 -21.23
CA LEU A 630 -12.81 23.08 -21.80
C LEU A 630 -12.88 24.58 -21.50
N VAL A 631 -12.81 25.39 -22.51
CA VAL A 631 -13.00 26.85 -22.40
C VAL A 631 -14.38 27.22 -22.91
N ARG A 632 -15.18 27.75 -22.02
CA ARG A 632 -16.46 28.33 -22.35
C ARG A 632 -16.30 29.86 -22.46
N ASP A 633 -16.66 30.42 -23.61
CA ASP A 633 -16.65 31.84 -23.87
C ASP A 633 -17.99 32.28 -24.45
N ALA A 634 -18.88 32.73 -23.57
CA ALA A 634 -20.28 33.07 -23.86
C ALA A 634 -21.01 31.89 -24.55
N GLY A 635 -21.37 32.03 -25.81
CA GLY A 635 -22.09 31.02 -26.60
C GLY A 635 -21.20 29.97 -27.27
N THR A 636 -19.89 30.01 -27.05
CA THR A 636 -18.91 29.09 -27.67
C THR A 636 -18.23 28.20 -26.63
N ALA A 637 -18.09 26.92 -26.94
CA ALA A 637 -17.25 25.96 -26.19
C ALA A 637 -16.08 25.52 -27.05
N ARG A 638 -14.86 25.62 -26.51
CA ARG A 638 -13.61 25.15 -27.12
C ARG A 638 -12.97 24.08 -26.25
N VAL A 639 -12.63 22.96 -26.85
CA VAL A 639 -11.90 21.91 -26.13
C VAL A 639 -10.48 21.83 -26.69
N TYR A 640 -9.53 21.85 -25.79
CA TYR A 640 -8.10 21.74 -26.08
C TYR A 640 -7.58 20.39 -25.60
N LEU A 641 -6.68 19.80 -26.39
CA LEU A 641 -5.92 18.61 -26.03
C LEU A 641 -4.42 18.95 -26.05
N ASP A 642 -3.74 18.77 -24.94
CA ASP A 642 -2.32 19.12 -24.75
C ASP A 642 -1.96 20.52 -25.22
N GLY A 643 -2.83 21.50 -24.94
CA GLY A 643 -2.61 22.90 -25.27
C GLY A 643 -3.06 23.34 -26.67
N GLU A 644 -3.44 22.40 -27.55
CA GLU A 644 -3.87 22.69 -28.92
C GLU A 644 -5.40 22.57 -29.08
N LEU A 645 -6.00 23.45 -29.87
CA LEU A 645 -7.46 23.46 -30.12
C LEU A 645 -7.86 22.17 -30.86
N GLU A 646 -8.67 21.35 -30.22
CA GLU A 646 -9.10 20.04 -30.71
C GLU A 646 -10.50 20.12 -31.38
N LEU A 647 -11.45 20.81 -30.74
CA LEU A 647 -12.79 21.05 -31.29
C LEU A 647 -13.40 22.37 -30.77
N GLU A 648 -14.33 22.91 -31.55
CA GLU A 648 -15.08 24.10 -31.20
C GLU A 648 -16.57 23.92 -31.61
N GLY A 649 -17.48 24.41 -30.78
CA GLY A 649 -18.91 24.38 -31.07
C GLY A 649 -19.73 25.28 -30.17
N ALA A 650 -21.04 25.18 -30.28
CA ALA A 650 -21.95 25.97 -29.45
C ALA A 650 -21.93 25.46 -27.99
N ALA A 651 -21.85 26.40 -27.04
CA ALA A 651 -22.02 26.12 -25.62
C ALA A 651 -23.50 25.85 -25.27
N ALA A 652 -23.76 25.14 -24.17
CA ALA A 652 -25.11 24.93 -23.66
C ALA A 652 -25.68 26.28 -23.13
N PRO A 653 -26.99 26.56 -23.31
CA PRO A 653 -27.61 27.71 -22.70
C PRO A 653 -27.74 27.52 -21.18
N GLY A 654 -27.48 28.58 -20.43
CA GLY A 654 -27.67 28.60 -18.98
C GLY A 654 -26.46 28.06 -18.18
N THR A 655 -26.61 28.04 -16.87
CA THR A 655 -25.60 27.63 -15.91
C THR A 655 -26.21 26.66 -14.91
N VAL A 656 -25.46 25.61 -14.54
CA VAL A 656 -25.82 24.65 -13.53
C VAL A 656 -24.68 24.59 -12.52
N ALA A 657 -25.00 24.50 -11.23
CA ALA A 657 -23.99 24.50 -10.15
C ALA A 657 -23.34 23.13 -9.94
N ASP A 658 -24.08 22.05 -10.19
CA ASP A 658 -23.56 20.70 -9.95
C ASP A 658 -22.56 20.31 -11.04
N THR A 659 -21.42 19.86 -10.61
CA THR A 659 -20.31 19.47 -11.48
C THR A 659 -19.77 18.10 -11.04
N MET A 660 -19.60 17.20 -12.00
CA MET A 660 -19.07 15.85 -11.76
C MET A 660 -17.81 15.65 -12.59
N PHE A 661 -16.81 15.05 -11.98
CA PHE A 661 -15.63 14.53 -12.67
C PHE A 661 -15.60 13.01 -12.51
N GLY A 662 -15.06 12.29 -13.50
CA GLY A 662 -15.07 10.85 -13.50
C GLY A 662 -16.40 10.20 -13.91
N GLY A 663 -17.39 11.00 -14.32
CA GLY A 663 -18.67 10.48 -14.80
C GLY A 663 -19.62 11.55 -15.31
N ARG A 664 -20.76 11.10 -15.83
CA ARG A 664 -21.84 11.96 -16.31
C ARG A 664 -22.93 12.10 -15.24
N SER A 665 -23.72 13.16 -15.35
CA SER A 665 -24.78 13.46 -14.37
C SER A 665 -25.84 12.36 -14.24
N ASP A 666 -26.16 11.65 -15.32
CA ASP A 666 -27.08 10.50 -15.31
C ASP A 666 -26.45 9.16 -14.91
N ASN A 667 -25.17 9.17 -14.56
CA ASN A 667 -24.41 8.01 -14.14
C ASN A 667 -24.21 6.94 -15.24
N ASP A 668 -24.31 7.32 -16.50
CA ASP A 668 -24.08 6.43 -17.65
C ASP A 668 -22.62 6.52 -18.13
N SER A 669 -22.01 5.36 -18.43
CA SER A 669 -20.69 5.26 -19.03
C SER A 669 -19.62 6.11 -18.30
N ASN A 670 -19.56 6.02 -16.99
CA ASN A 670 -18.58 6.74 -16.18
C ASN A 670 -17.14 6.34 -16.54
N TRP A 671 -16.21 7.19 -16.14
CA TRP A 671 -14.79 7.04 -16.41
C TRP A 671 -14.20 5.80 -15.77
N GLU A 672 -13.35 5.15 -16.51
CA GLU A 672 -12.55 4.00 -16.12
C GLU A 672 -11.08 4.35 -16.36
N GLY A 673 -10.49 5.05 -15.40
CA GLY A 673 -9.14 5.61 -15.56
C GLY A 673 -8.82 6.65 -14.50
N ARG A 674 -7.71 7.36 -14.68
CA ARG A 674 -7.24 8.36 -13.71
C ARG A 674 -7.61 9.76 -14.15
N LEU A 675 -7.86 10.62 -13.16
CA LEU A 675 -7.96 12.06 -13.31
C LEU A 675 -7.01 12.73 -12.34
N ASP A 676 -6.50 13.91 -12.70
CA ASP A 676 -5.58 14.62 -11.82
C ASP A 676 -5.57 16.12 -12.10
N GLU A 677 -5.10 16.91 -11.10
CA GLU A 677 -4.87 18.35 -11.20
C GLU A 677 -6.08 19.09 -11.77
N VAL A 678 -7.27 18.81 -11.25
CA VAL A 678 -8.54 19.37 -11.72
C VAL A 678 -8.69 20.80 -11.25
N ALA A 679 -8.64 21.77 -12.17
CA ALA A 679 -8.76 23.19 -11.87
C ALA A 679 -9.91 23.85 -12.63
N VAL A 680 -10.66 24.72 -11.96
CA VAL A 680 -11.78 25.46 -12.55
C VAL A 680 -11.55 26.96 -12.40
N PHE A 681 -11.61 27.71 -13.53
CA PHE A 681 -11.34 29.13 -13.56
C PHE A 681 -12.63 29.90 -13.88
N PRO A 682 -12.93 31.03 -13.17
CA PRO A 682 -14.15 31.81 -13.38
C PRO A 682 -13.99 32.80 -14.55
N ARG A 683 -13.26 32.39 -15.58
CA ARG A 683 -13.03 33.18 -16.82
C ARG A 683 -12.64 32.25 -17.97
N ALA A 684 -12.82 32.71 -19.19
CA ALA A 684 -12.26 32.05 -20.37
C ALA A 684 -10.74 32.30 -20.40
N LEU A 685 -9.94 31.24 -20.36
CA LEU A 685 -8.51 31.32 -20.57
C LEU A 685 -8.19 31.41 -22.06
N ASP A 686 -7.12 32.12 -22.40
CA ASP A 686 -6.64 32.18 -23.78
C ASP A 686 -5.75 30.97 -24.14
N ALA A 687 -5.46 30.83 -25.45
CA ALA A 687 -4.68 29.69 -25.93
C ALA A 687 -3.27 29.64 -25.36
N ARG A 688 -2.64 30.76 -24.99
CA ARG A 688 -1.33 30.80 -24.36
C ARG A 688 -1.39 30.26 -22.93
N GLU A 689 -2.39 30.69 -22.17
CA GLU A 689 -2.62 30.21 -20.81
C GLU A 689 -2.90 28.71 -20.80
N ILE A 690 -3.70 28.21 -21.77
CA ILE A 690 -3.98 26.77 -21.90
C ILE A 690 -2.70 25.97 -22.21
N ARG A 691 -1.80 26.48 -23.08
CA ARG A 691 -0.49 25.83 -23.31
C ARG A 691 0.36 25.79 -22.05
N GLN A 692 0.35 26.84 -21.25
CA GLN A 692 1.08 26.85 -19.98
C GLN A 692 0.54 25.79 -19.00
N LEU A 693 -0.78 25.61 -18.90
CA LEU A 693 -1.39 24.55 -18.08
C LEU A 693 -1.09 23.15 -18.61
N ALA A 694 -0.95 23.00 -19.93
CA ALA A 694 -0.55 21.75 -20.60
C ALA A 694 0.97 21.47 -20.51
N LEU A 695 1.75 22.35 -19.89
CA LEU A 695 3.22 22.27 -19.76
C LEU A 695 3.94 22.26 -21.11
N ARG A 696 3.48 23.11 -22.05
CA ARG A 696 4.03 23.32 -23.38
C ARG A 696 4.50 24.76 -23.61
#